data_4e2882efd7f2f7630e67a15032bfffa1
#
_entry.id   4e2882efd7f2f7630e67a15032bfffa1
#
_cell.length_a   1.000
_cell.length_b   1.000
_cell.length_c   1.000
_cell.angle_alpha   90.00
_cell.angle_beta   90.00
_cell.angle_gamma   90.00
#
_symmetry.space_group_name_H-M   'P 1'
#
loop_
_entity.id
_entity.type
_entity.pdbx_description
1 polymer ?
#
loop_
_entity_poly.entity_id
_entity_poly.type
_entity_poly.pdbx_seq_one_letter_code
_entity_poly.pdbx_strand_id
1 'polypeptide(L)'
;MGRTGIVENKITVQPNSKTPARKRLGELLVDAGLIDEQTLRRALAKGKIHKKRIGQILMDMGVVDDMAIAQALSTQLRIPLTHLTDLDIPPEIIGLVPQEIAENHLLLPLRLENRQLVVAMVNPLEFYAIDDVRFATGLDVVPVVAPESEMISALARYYPKRELDLGLASWPRLDESFEVIKTAESDEKDEQELAKLTNLAPVVRFTNAILADAIKMRASDVHIEPQKSSIIVRYRIDGILNEILKTDRHVHTSLVSRIKVMAGIDISIRRRPQDGRFRVRYEKKTYDLRVSTIPISYGEKVTIRILDSDAGKVQIENLGFSEADLRTILEVIHRPQGIFLVTGPTGSGKSSTLYACLNRLNAPEVNIITVEDPVEYEINGINQVQINTKAGITFAAGLRSILRQDPDIVMVGEIRDAETAQIAFQAAQTGHLVLSTLHTNDAPGSVIRLLDLKVDDFLIAGSLLAVIGQRLVRKICTACRTEDSIPPRMLRQVKGYLDGNAAPVFYKGTGCEACQYSGYIGRVGIFELLRMTPALKATISAGVTDVDIRRVAEREGYRPLVADGIKKALAGLTSLTEVFRVAPPEVQTAGDALIAKPSFDPSDEDNSPTDEPPVVANIRPKRILIVDDSEIVIKVLSNILESEKYSVITAADGLEALEKAQRERPDLIISDLVMPRMNGMELVKALKSQLSTRYIPIIMLTVRKEVDTEVEGMEAGADDYLTKPVNPKRLLARVARFLKRS
;
A
#
# COMPACT_ATOMS: atom_id res chain seq x y z
N MET A 1 10.16 67.22 -26.49
CA MET A 1 11.54 67.38 -26.97
C MET A 1 12.43 66.57 -26.06
N GLY A 2 13.23 65.67 -26.59
CA GLY A 2 14.18 64.83 -25.87
C GLY A 2 14.17 63.39 -26.38
N ARG A 3 14.68 63.17 -27.60
CA ARG A 3 14.97 61.87 -28.18
C ARG A 3 16.25 61.32 -27.52
N THR A 4 16.21 60.20 -26.87
CA THR A 4 17.36 59.37 -26.55
C THR A 4 17.43 58.22 -27.53
N GLY A 5 18.53 58.18 -28.26
CA GLY A 5 18.77 57.28 -29.38
C GLY A 5 19.10 55.86 -28.89
N ILE A 6 18.44 54.91 -29.52
CA ILE A 6 18.77 53.50 -29.46
C ILE A 6 19.86 53.23 -30.52
N VAL A 7 21.03 52.80 -30.10
CA VAL A 7 22.12 52.37 -30.99
C VAL A 7 21.79 50.97 -31.50
N GLU A 8 21.32 50.92 -32.78
CA GLU A 8 21.20 49.69 -33.55
C GLU A 8 22.59 49.19 -34.01
N ASN A 9 23.14 48.18 -33.37
CA ASN A 9 24.28 47.45 -33.91
C ASN A 9 23.75 46.31 -34.83
N LYS A 10 23.65 46.56 -36.10
CA LYS A 10 23.40 45.54 -37.14
C LYS A 10 24.68 44.71 -37.32
N ILE A 11 24.64 43.46 -36.90
CA ILE A 11 25.67 42.45 -37.23
C ILE A 11 25.26 41.78 -38.53
N THR A 12 25.94 42.14 -39.63
CA THR A 12 25.81 41.50 -40.97
C THR A 12 26.76 40.30 -41.02
N VAL A 13 26.23 39.09 -41.09
CA VAL A 13 27.04 37.85 -41.30
C VAL A 13 27.26 37.65 -42.79
N GLN A 14 28.50 37.75 -43.26
CA GLN A 14 28.92 37.30 -44.60
C GLN A 14 29.40 35.82 -44.51
N PRO A 15 29.05 34.95 -45.48
CA PRO A 15 29.62 33.60 -45.56
C PRO A 15 30.85 33.60 -46.49
N ASN A 16 32.02 33.27 -46.01
CA ASN A 16 33.05 32.43 -46.66
C ASN A 16 34.46 32.62 -46.11
N SER A 17 35.08 31.56 -45.59
CA SER A 17 36.39 31.08 -46.02
C SER A 17 36.94 29.96 -45.11
N LYS A 18 37.54 28.96 -45.71
CA LYS A 18 38.31 27.81 -45.25
C LYS A 18 38.58 27.73 -43.73
N THR A 19 38.03 26.70 -43.09
CA THR A 19 38.10 26.36 -41.69
C THR A 19 39.54 26.05 -41.21
N PRO A 20 40.15 26.86 -40.35
CA PRO A 20 41.30 26.40 -39.55
C PRO A 20 40.78 25.41 -38.47
N ALA A 21 41.59 24.38 -38.15
CA ALA A 21 41.24 23.38 -37.11
C ALA A 21 40.83 24.08 -35.81
N ARG A 22 39.61 23.75 -35.30
CA ARG A 22 39.07 24.30 -34.02
C ARG A 22 40.03 23.96 -32.89
N LYS A 23 40.72 24.95 -32.34
CA LYS A 23 41.53 24.78 -31.13
C LYS A 23 40.63 24.34 -29.98
N ARG A 24 41.15 23.43 -29.14
CA ARG A 24 40.43 22.98 -27.92
C ARG A 24 40.45 24.07 -26.85
N LEU A 25 39.47 24.05 -25.94
CA LEU A 25 39.36 25.04 -24.84
C LEU A 25 40.67 25.24 -24.09
N GLY A 26 41.34 24.14 -23.70
CA GLY A 26 42.63 24.23 -23.03
C GLY A 26 43.74 24.89 -23.84
N GLU A 27 43.76 24.68 -25.14
CA GLU A 27 44.73 25.32 -26.05
C GLU A 27 44.48 26.83 -26.23
N LEU A 28 43.20 27.24 -26.19
CA LEU A 28 42.84 28.67 -26.26
C LEU A 28 43.22 29.40 -24.95
N LEU A 29 43.09 28.74 -23.82
CA LEU A 29 43.51 29.31 -22.54
C LEU A 29 45.04 29.44 -22.42
N VAL A 30 45.81 28.53 -23.03
CA VAL A 30 47.28 28.64 -23.16
C VAL A 30 47.65 29.77 -24.10
N ASP A 31 47.02 29.87 -25.28
CA ASP A 31 47.27 30.95 -26.24
C ASP A 31 46.93 32.33 -25.70
N ALA A 32 45.90 32.42 -24.85
CA ALA A 32 45.53 33.63 -24.14
C ALA A 32 46.48 33.97 -22.97
N GLY A 33 47.48 33.10 -22.68
CA GLY A 33 48.42 33.32 -21.57
C GLY A 33 47.80 33.14 -20.18
N LEU A 34 46.61 32.58 -20.08
CA LEU A 34 45.88 32.36 -18.80
C LEU A 34 46.38 31.18 -18.06
N ILE A 35 46.89 30.15 -18.76
CA ILE A 35 47.50 28.95 -18.18
C ILE A 35 48.76 28.56 -18.98
N ASP A 36 49.69 27.86 -18.36
CA ASP A 36 50.83 27.24 -19.07
C ASP A 36 50.50 25.80 -19.49
N GLU A 37 51.30 25.27 -20.47
CA GLU A 37 51.14 23.88 -20.94
C GLU A 37 51.23 22.85 -19.80
N GLN A 38 51.99 23.12 -18.77
CA GLN A 38 52.23 22.19 -17.66
C GLN A 38 50.94 22.10 -16.79
N THR A 39 50.29 23.21 -16.54
CA THR A 39 49.00 23.29 -15.86
C THR A 39 47.89 22.62 -16.67
N LEU A 40 47.86 22.82 -18.00
CA LEU A 40 46.96 22.12 -18.87
C LEU A 40 47.09 20.59 -18.81
N ARG A 41 48.33 20.07 -18.84
CA ARG A 41 48.58 18.63 -18.70
C ARG A 41 48.16 18.07 -17.35
N ARG A 42 48.39 18.81 -16.26
CA ARG A 42 47.94 18.43 -14.91
C ARG A 42 46.40 18.40 -14.81
N ALA A 43 45.71 19.38 -15.38
CA ALA A 43 44.27 19.45 -15.41
C ALA A 43 43.68 18.31 -16.24
N LEU A 44 44.25 18.00 -17.42
CA LEU A 44 43.82 16.86 -18.24
C LEU A 44 44.03 15.50 -17.53
N ALA A 45 45.12 15.31 -16.77
CA ALA A 45 45.35 14.12 -16.00
C ALA A 45 44.30 13.97 -14.85
N LYS A 46 44.03 15.05 -14.11
CA LYS A 46 42.96 15.08 -13.08
C LYS A 46 41.58 14.83 -13.69
N GLY A 47 41.30 15.36 -14.90
CA GLY A 47 40.02 15.18 -15.60
C GLY A 47 39.69 13.74 -15.95
N LYS A 48 40.71 12.96 -16.31
CA LYS A 48 40.56 11.52 -16.56
C LYS A 48 40.21 10.73 -15.30
N ILE A 49 40.74 11.16 -14.14
CA ILE A 49 40.48 10.49 -12.85
C ILE A 49 39.10 10.86 -12.31
N HIS A 50 38.73 12.14 -12.33
CA HIS A 50 37.51 12.64 -11.70
C HIS A 50 36.29 12.73 -12.65
N LYS A 51 36.44 12.35 -13.94
CA LYS A 51 35.37 12.45 -14.96
C LYS A 51 34.74 13.86 -15.07
N LYS A 52 35.48 14.90 -14.66
CA LYS A 52 35.04 16.31 -14.76
C LYS A 52 35.54 16.96 -16.05
N ARG A 53 34.84 17.99 -16.53
CA ARG A 53 35.24 18.78 -17.72
C ARG A 53 36.46 19.62 -17.37
N ILE A 54 37.31 19.91 -18.40
CA ILE A 54 38.59 20.60 -18.20
C ILE A 54 38.41 22.01 -17.61
N GLY A 55 37.38 22.76 -18.02
CA GLY A 55 37.08 24.07 -17.48
C GLY A 55 36.81 24.06 -15.98
N GLN A 56 35.98 23.11 -15.51
CA GLN A 56 35.65 22.93 -14.10
C GLN A 56 36.90 22.58 -13.26
N ILE A 57 37.78 21.76 -13.79
CA ILE A 57 39.02 21.37 -13.09
C ILE A 57 39.96 22.54 -12.96
N LEU A 58 40.06 23.38 -14.00
CA LEU A 58 40.88 24.57 -13.96
C LEU A 58 40.35 25.60 -12.96
N MET A 59 39.03 25.72 -12.83
CA MET A 59 38.39 26.53 -11.79
C MET A 59 38.61 25.92 -10.39
N ASP A 60 38.42 24.60 -10.23
CA ASP A 60 38.67 23.90 -8.96
C ASP A 60 40.14 24.00 -8.52
N MET A 61 41.07 24.20 -9.48
CA MET A 61 42.49 24.46 -9.21
C MET A 61 42.81 25.94 -8.90
N GLY A 62 41.84 26.84 -9.02
CA GLY A 62 41.99 28.27 -8.78
C GLY A 62 42.88 28.99 -9.81
N VAL A 63 43.07 28.43 -11.00
CA VAL A 63 44.00 28.93 -12.03
C VAL A 63 43.32 29.86 -13.02
N VAL A 64 42.01 29.66 -13.24
CA VAL A 64 41.18 30.49 -14.13
C VAL A 64 39.85 30.77 -13.45
N ASP A 65 39.29 31.94 -13.74
CA ASP A 65 37.93 32.30 -13.34
C ASP A 65 36.90 31.83 -14.39
N ASP A 66 35.63 31.88 -14.06
CA ASP A 66 34.53 31.46 -14.91
C ASP A 66 34.33 32.42 -16.10
N MET A 67 34.71 33.69 -15.97
CA MET A 67 34.70 34.70 -17.02
C MET A 67 35.69 34.36 -18.14
N ALA A 68 36.91 33.98 -17.76
CA ALA A 68 37.95 33.57 -18.73
C ALA A 68 37.52 32.31 -19.51
N ILE A 69 36.83 31.37 -18.84
CA ILE A 69 36.26 30.16 -19.47
C ILE A 69 35.15 30.53 -20.43
N ALA A 70 34.22 31.39 -20.01
CA ALA A 70 33.13 31.87 -20.88
C ALA A 70 33.67 32.59 -22.15
N GLN A 71 34.70 33.40 -22.01
CA GLN A 71 35.36 34.10 -23.08
C GLN A 71 36.08 33.15 -24.07
N ALA A 72 36.76 32.15 -23.54
CA ALA A 72 37.39 31.10 -24.34
C ALA A 72 36.37 30.26 -25.10
N LEU A 73 35.23 29.89 -24.47
CA LEU A 73 34.12 29.18 -25.12
C LEU A 73 33.44 30.03 -26.19
N SER A 74 33.21 31.29 -25.91
CA SER A 74 32.66 32.26 -26.92
C SER A 74 33.55 32.31 -28.16
N THR A 75 34.86 32.43 -27.98
CA THR A 75 35.85 32.44 -29.07
C THR A 75 35.91 31.11 -29.82
N GLN A 76 35.92 30.00 -29.12
CA GLN A 76 35.96 28.64 -29.68
C GLN A 76 34.74 28.31 -30.53
N LEU A 77 33.57 28.66 -30.03
CA LEU A 77 32.29 28.32 -30.65
C LEU A 77 31.77 29.38 -31.60
N ARG A 78 32.34 30.58 -31.56
CA ARG A 78 31.87 31.80 -32.29
C ARG A 78 30.44 32.15 -31.84
N ILE A 79 30.13 31.98 -30.60
CA ILE A 79 28.86 32.32 -29.98
C ILE A 79 29.07 33.58 -29.13
N PRO A 80 28.20 34.61 -29.21
CA PRO A 80 28.36 35.84 -28.43
C PRO A 80 28.41 35.58 -26.94
N LEU A 81 29.30 36.27 -26.24
CA LEU A 81 29.30 36.34 -24.78
C LEU A 81 28.33 37.44 -24.35
N THR A 82 27.55 37.16 -23.30
CA THR A 82 26.61 38.12 -22.72
C THR A 82 26.81 38.18 -21.20
N HIS A 83 26.61 39.37 -20.63
CA HIS A 83 26.59 39.61 -19.19
C HIS A 83 25.13 39.60 -18.71
N LEU A 84 24.88 39.04 -17.53
CA LEU A 84 23.54 38.87 -16.98
C LEU A 84 23.22 39.82 -15.80
N THR A 85 24.21 40.62 -15.35
CA THR A 85 24.11 41.42 -14.13
C THR A 85 23.09 42.56 -14.21
N ASP A 86 22.96 43.22 -15.39
CA ASP A 86 22.11 44.42 -15.57
C ASP A 86 20.94 44.20 -16.54
N LEU A 87 20.59 42.93 -16.82
CA LEU A 87 19.49 42.62 -17.71
C LEU A 87 18.16 42.72 -16.98
N ASP A 88 17.18 43.35 -17.61
CA ASP A 88 15.78 43.30 -17.22
C ASP A 88 15.00 42.45 -18.23
N ILE A 89 14.66 41.24 -17.84
CA ILE A 89 13.99 40.25 -18.72
C ILE A 89 12.51 40.24 -18.36
N PRO A 90 11.63 40.48 -19.36
CA PRO A 90 10.19 40.44 -19.11
C PRO A 90 9.72 39.09 -18.54
N PRO A 91 8.78 39.09 -17.58
CA PRO A 91 8.24 37.85 -16.99
C PRO A 91 7.65 36.89 -18.02
N GLU A 92 7.13 37.40 -19.11
CA GLU A 92 6.59 36.63 -20.24
C GLU A 92 7.66 35.76 -20.93
N ILE A 93 8.90 36.26 -21.02
CA ILE A 93 10.04 35.53 -21.60
C ILE A 93 10.55 34.48 -20.62
N ILE A 94 10.66 34.84 -19.33
CA ILE A 94 11.04 33.90 -18.27
C ILE A 94 10.05 32.74 -18.18
N GLY A 95 8.75 33.02 -18.30
CA GLY A 95 7.68 32.01 -18.24
C GLY A 95 7.67 31.02 -19.43
N LEU A 96 8.39 31.29 -20.52
CA LEU A 96 8.50 30.37 -21.66
C LEU A 96 9.30 29.10 -21.30
N VAL A 97 10.33 29.23 -20.46
CA VAL A 97 11.19 28.11 -20.08
C VAL A 97 10.85 27.68 -18.66
N PRO A 98 10.46 26.40 -18.42
CA PRO A 98 10.23 25.89 -17.08
C PRO A 98 11.48 26.03 -16.20
N GLN A 99 11.27 26.43 -14.94
CA GLN A 99 12.34 26.60 -13.93
C GLN A 99 13.25 25.37 -13.83
N GLU A 100 12.65 24.17 -13.88
CA GLU A 100 13.37 22.89 -13.81
C GLU A 100 14.40 22.74 -14.94
N ILE A 101 14.05 23.14 -16.16
CA ILE A 101 14.95 23.12 -17.31
C ILE A 101 16.04 24.18 -17.14
N ALA A 102 15.68 25.38 -16.71
CA ALA A 102 16.60 26.50 -16.50
C ALA A 102 17.67 26.16 -15.43
N GLU A 103 17.27 25.60 -14.29
CA GLU A 103 18.17 25.23 -13.21
C GLU A 103 19.03 24.00 -13.52
N ASN A 104 18.45 22.95 -14.14
CA ASN A 104 19.18 21.72 -14.47
C ASN A 104 20.29 21.92 -15.49
N HIS A 105 20.09 22.82 -16.43
CA HIS A 105 21.03 23.08 -17.54
C HIS A 105 21.79 24.41 -17.41
N LEU A 106 21.62 25.12 -16.31
CA LEU A 106 22.22 26.45 -16.08
C LEU A 106 22.03 27.34 -17.31
N LEU A 107 20.77 27.61 -17.66
CA LEU A 107 20.40 28.44 -18.79
C LEU A 107 19.30 29.46 -18.43
N LEU A 108 19.25 30.57 -19.14
CA LEU A 108 18.28 31.63 -18.90
C LEU A 108 17.75 32.17 -20.25
N PRO A 109 16.42 32.20 -20.49
CA PRO A 109 15.85 32.84 -21.66
C PRO A 109 15.98 34.35 -21.53
N LEU A 110 16.49 35.00 -22.56
CA LEU A 110 16.78 36.44 -22.56
C LEU A 110 15.73 37.25 -23.31
N ARG A 111 15.40 36.84 -24.52
CA ARG A 111 14.47 37.56 -25.42
C ARG A 111 14.03 36.68 -26.59
N LEU A 112 12.93 37.06 -27.21
CA LEU A 112 12.42 36.45 -28.42
C LEU A 112 12.74 37.33 -29.64
N GLU A 113 13.47 36.80 -30.63
CA GLU A 113 13.82 37.48 -31.89
C GLU A 113 13.37 36.62 -33.06
N ASN A 114 12.56 37.16 -33.98
CA ASN A 114 12.14 36.47 -35.22
C ASN A 114 11.65 35.01 -35.01
N ARG A 115 10.86 34.74 -33.96
CA ARG A 115 10.43 33.41 -33.56
C ARG A 115 11.56 32.49 -33.04
N GLN A 116 12.68 33.03 -32.71
CA GLN A 116 13.78 32.30 -32.08
C GLN A 116 13.99 32.82 -30.69
N LEU A 117 14.13 31.91 -29.73
CA LEU A 117 14.39 32.24 -28.32
C LEU A 117 15.91 32.33 -28.11
N VAL A 118 16.39 33.52 -27.74
CA VAL A 118 17.78 33.71 -27.35
C VAL A 118 17.93 33.25 -25.89
N VAL A 119 18.82 32.27 -25.68
CA VAL A 119 19.03 31.64 -24.38
C VAL A 119 20.49 31.75 -23.95
N ALA A 120 20.74 32.36 -22.80
CA ALA A 120 22.07 32.36 -22.20
C ALA A 120 22.34 30.95 -21.59
N MET A 121 23.53 30.45 -21.83
CA MET A 121 23.97 29.13 -21.36
C MET A 121 25.41 29.18 -20.86
N VAL A 122 25.67 28.48 -19.78
CA VAL A 122 27.05 28.27 -19.27
C VAL A 122 27.80 27.36 -20.27
N ASN A 123 27.09 26.39 -20.84
CA ASN A 123 27.67 25.44 -21.79
C ASN A 123 26.81 25.23 -23.05
N PRO A 124 27.07 25.98 -24.13
CA PRO A 124 26.32 25.83 -25.38
C PRO A 124 26.54 24.51 -26.14
N LEU A 125 27.47 23.66 -25.68
CA LEU A 125 27.71 22.33 -26.25
C LEU A 125 26.76 21.26 -25.69
N GLU A 126 25.89 21.61 -24.80
CA GLU A 126 24.88 20.72 -24.20
C GLU A 126 23.64 20.69 -25.10
N PHE A 127 23.71 19.91 -26.20
CA PHE A 127 22.64 19.84 -27.19
C PHE A 127 21.30 19.39 -26.58
N TYR A 128 21.32 18.51 -25.55
CA TYR A 128 20.10 18.09 -24.87
C TYR A 128 19.39 19.26 -24.19
N ALA A 129 20.13 20.21 -23.64
CA ALA A 129 19.54 21.42 -23.03
C ALA A 129 18.80 22.28 -24.07
N ILE A 130 19.36 22.39 -25.26
CA ILE A 130 18.74 23.12 -26.38
C ILE A 130 17.47 22.40 -26.86
N ASP A 131 17.52 21.05 -26.95
CA ASP A 131 16.38 20.23 -27.35
C ASP A 131 15.27 20.26 -26.29
N ASP A 132 15.60 20.24 -25.02
CA ASP A 132 14.63 20.36 -23.92
C ASP A 132 13.91 21.71 -23.94
N VAL A 133 14.64 22.81 -24.21
CA VAL A 133 14.04 24.15 -24.37
C VAL A 133 13.16 24.20 -25.62
N ARG A 134 13.58 23.62 -26.74
CA ARG A 134 12.76 23.54 -27.96
C ARG A 134 11.49 22.78 -27.75
N PHE A 135 11.59 21.62 -27.06
CA PHE A 135 10.43 20.79 -26.75
C PHE A 135 9.43 21.50 -25.82
N ALA A 136 9.93 22.19 -24.81
CA ALA A 136 9.09 22.92 -23.87
C ALA A 136 8.42 24.17 -24.47
N THR A 137 9.12 24.88 -25.38
CA THR A 137 8.65 26.17 -25.88
C THR A 137 8.05 26.11 -27.29
N GLY A 138 8.40 25.09 -28.07
CA GLY A 138 8.07 25.03 -29.52
C GLY A 138 8.82 26.05 -30.37
N LEU A 139 9.86 26.69 -29.86
CA LEU A 139 10.64 27.74 -30.50
C LEU A 139 12.04 27.26 -30.85
N ASP A 140 12.61 27.80 -31.93
CA ASP A 140 14.03 27.62 -32.20
C ASP A 140 14.89 28.36 -31.17
N VAL A 141 16.00 27.77 -30.75
CA VAL A 141 16.88 28.29 -29.70
C VAL A 141 18.17 28.82 -30.31
N VAL A 142 18.52 30.05 -29.98
CA VAL A 142 19.81 30.69 -30.30
C VAL A 142 20.62 30.81 -29.01
N PRO A 143 21.65 29.98 -28.80
CA PRO A 143 22.46 30.04 -27.60
C PRO A 143 23.40 31.23 -27.58
N VAL A 144 23.60 31.85 -26.43
CA VAL A 144 24.67 32.81 -26.11
C VAL A 144 25.42 32.33 -24.88
N VAL A 145 26.69 32.62 -24.75
CA VAL A 145 27.52 32.19 -23.62
C VAL A 145 27.36 33.19 -22.45
N ALA A 146 27.26 32.65 -21.20
CA ALA A 146 27.31 33.50 -20.01
C ALA A 146 28.23 32.87 -18.95
N PRO A 147 28.86 33.68 -18.07
CA PRO A 147 29.64 33.17 -16.92
C PRO A 147 28.78 32.41 -15.92
N GLU A 148 29.34 31.39 -15.32
CA GLU A 148 28.59 30.51 -14.37
C GLU A 148 28.13 31.30 -13.14
N SER A 149 28.97 32.15 -12.56
CA SER A 149 28.63 32.97 -11.39
C SER A 149 27.47 33.93 -11.64
N GLU A 150 27.47 34.59 -12.82
CA GLU A 150 26.37 35.46 -13.22
C GLU A 150 25.10 34.68 -13.50
N MET A 151 25.21 33.51 -14.12
CA MET A 151 24.07 32.61 -14.37
C MET A 151 23.38 32.17 -13.07
N ILE A 152 24.15 31.72 -12.09
CA ILE A 152 23.61 31.32 -10.77
C ILE A 152 22.87 32.49 -10.10
N SER A 153 23.47 33.70 -10.16
CA SER A 153 22.86 34.91 -9.59
C SER A 153 21.59 35.32 -10.33
N ALA A 154 21.59 35.21 -11.67
CA ALA A 154 20.44 35.53 -12.51
C ALA A 154 19.30 34.51 -12.32
N LEU A 155 19.61 33.21 -12.27
CA LEU A 155 18.61 32.17 -11.97
C LEU A 155 17.94 32.42 -10.61
N ALA A 156 18.69 32.77 -9.58
CA ALA A 156 18.15 33.11 -8.29
C ALA A 156 17.24 34.36 -8.32
N ARG A 157 17.51 35.31 -9.20
CA ARG A 157 16.73 36.56 -9.39
C ARG A 157 15.45 36.35 -10.20
N TYR A 158 15.53 35.63 -11.32
CA TYR A 158 14.43 35.47 -12.26
C TYR A 158 13.56 34.23 -12.04
N TYR A 159 14.12 33.18 -11.46
CA TYR A 159 13.42 32.03 -10.92
C TYR A 159 13.63 32.00 -9.41
N PRO A 160 13.02 32.96 -8.68
CA PRO A 160 13.14 32.95 -7.23
C PRO A 160 12.67 31.61 -6.77
N LYS A 161 13.52 30.90 -6.01
CA LYS A 161 13.06 29.73 -5.27
C LYS A 161 11.85 30.22 -4.49
N ARG A 162 10.65 29.88 -4.96
CA ARG A 162 9.48 29.98 -4.11
C ARG A 162 9.94 29.31 -2.82
N GLU A 163 10.06 30.06 -1.74
CA GLU A 163 10.13 29.42 -0.43
C GLU A 163 9.05 28.37 -0.48
N LEU A 164 9.47 27.11 -0.36
CA LEU A 164 8.57 25.99 -0.42
C LEU A 164 7.49 26.29 0.60
N ASP A 165 6.38 26.88 0.14
CA ASP A 165 5.17 27.00 0.94
C ASP A 165 4.61 25.59 1.03
N LEU A 166 5.30 24.78 1.84
CA LEU A 166 4.97 23.39 2.13
C LEU A 166 3.70 23.30 2.98
N GLY A 167 2.95 24.40 3.11
CA GLY A 167 1.86 24.45 4.06
C GLY A 167 2.34 24.32 5.53
N LEU A 168 3.65 24.43 5.76
CA LEU A 168 4.27 24.30 7.10
C LEU A 168 3.77 25.33 8.11
N ALA A 169 3.17 26.43 7.64
CA ALA A 169 2.56 27.42 8.53
C ALA A 169 1.37 26.86 9.34
N SER A 170 0.72 25.80 8.82
CA SER A 170 -0.39 25.11 9.50
C SER A 170 0.04 23.84 10.24
N TRP A 171 1.32 23.42 10.12
CA TRP A 171 1.83 22.22 10.79
C TRP A 171 2.38 22.55 12.18
N PRO A 172 2.26 21.65 13.13
CA PRO A 172 2.88 21.81 14.44
C PRO A 172 4.38 22.11 14.26
N ARG A 173 4.89 23.10 15.00
CA ARG A 173 6.33 23.35 15.04
C ARG A 173 7.05 22.04 15.31
N LEU A 174 8.16 21.80 14.58
CA LEU A 174 9.01 20.64 14.81
C LEU A 174 9.21 20.44 16.30
N ASP A 175 8.79 19.28 16.77
CA ASP A 175 9.08 18.86 18.13
C ASP A 175 10.57 18.56 18.18
N GLU A 176 11.32 19.30 19.00
CA GLU A 176 12.78 19.11 19.19
C GLU A 176 13.13 17.70 19.67
N SER A 177 12.12 16.90 20.03
CA SER A 177 12.24 15.52 20.49
C SER A 177 12.40 14.47 19.37
N PHE A 178 12.32 14.86 18.08
CA PHE A 178 12.46 13.92 16.95
C PHE A 178 13.91 13.85 16.46
N GLU A 179 14.56 12.70 16.64
CA GLU A 179 15.96 12.45 16.27
C GLU A 179 16.07 11.19 15.39
N VAL A 180 16.79 11.30 14.27
CA VAL A 180 17.13 10.15 13.41
C VAL A 180 18.39 9.50 13.95
N ILE A 181 18.31 8.22 14.33
CA ILE A 181 19.44 7.45 14.84
C ILE A 181 20.21 6.88 13.64
N LYS A 182 21.47 7.31 13.46
CA LYS A 182 22.34 6.77 12.41
C LYS A 182 22.70 5.31 12.69
N THR A 183 22.50 4.42 11.74
CA THR A 183 23.04 3.05 11.76
C THR A 183 24.49 3.06 11.26
N ALA A 184 25.38 2.38 11.96
CA ALA A 184 26.83 2.45 11.81
C ALA A 184 27.44 1.79 10.54
N GLU A 185 26.68 1.55 9.46
CA GLU A 185 27.12 0.79 8.28
C GLU A 185 27.12 1.59 6.96
N SER A 186 27.13 2.93 6.97
CA SER A 186 27.23 3.70 5.73
C SER A 186 28.65 4.23 5.51
N ASP A 187 29.27 3.85 4.37
CA ASP A 187 30.56 4.34 3.92
C ASP A 187 30.60 5.87 3.80
N GLU A 188 31.53 6.50 4.50
CA GLU A 188 31.65 7.97 4.67
C GLU A 188 31.90 8.78 3.38
N LYS A 189 32.14 8.16 2.24
CA LYS A 189 32.59 8.84 1.01
C LYS A 189 31.49 9.32 0.07
N ASP A 190 30.34 8.62 0.02
CA ASP A 190 29.19 9.02 -0.81
C ASP A 190 28.26 10.02 -0.10
N GLU A 191 28.37 10.12 1.23
CA GLU A 191 27.52 11.01 2.05
C GLU A 191 27.79 12.51 1.85
N GLN A 192 28.99 12.93 1.53
CA GLN A 192 29.29 14.37 1.44
C GLN A 192 28.77 15.04 0.16
N GLU A 193 28.73 14.35 -0.98
CA GLU A 193 28.08 14.89 -2.20
C GLU A 193 26.57 14.80 -2.16
N LEU A 194 26.04 13.73 -1.58
CA LEU A 194 24.60 13.48 -1.40
C LEU A 194 23.98 14.41 -0.35
N ALA A 195 24.70 14.65 0.75
CA ALA A 195 24.30 15.57 1.81
C ALA A 195 24.14 17.01 1.30
N LYS A 196 24.88 17.42 0.28
CA LYS A 196 24.76 18.75 -0.33
C LYS A 196 23.47 18.91 -1.15
N LEU A 197 22.98 17.85 -1.80
CA LEU A 197 21.74 17.87 -2.59
C LEU A 197 20.48 17.69 -1.74
N THR A 198 20.57 16.99 -0.61
CA THR A 198 19.41 16.67 0.26
C THR A 198 19.30 17.54 1.53
N ASN A 199 20.34 18.33 1.86
CA ASN A 199 20.35 19.24 3.01
C ASN A 199 19.64 20.59 2.76
N LEU A 200 18.65 20.63 1.87
CA LEU A 200 17.70 21.73 1.84
C LEU A 200 16.90 21.67 3.16
N ALA A 201 17.23 22.56 4.08
CA ALA A 201 16.61 22.64 5.40
C ALA A 201 15.05 22.46 5.38
N PRO A 202 14.31 22.99 4.39
CA PRO A 202 12.87 22.79 4.28
C PRO A 202 12.44 21.33 4.08
N VAL A 203 13.10 20.58 3.21
CA VAL A 203 12.74 19.15 2.92
C VAL A 203 13.04 18.26 4.11
N VAL A 204 14.14 18.51 4.82
CA VAL A 204 14.47 17.78 6.06
C VAL A 204 13.39 18.02 7.12
N ARG A 205 12.99 19.27 7.32
CA ARG A 205 11.92 19.63 8.27
C ARG A 205 10.61 18.98 7.87
N PHE A 206 10.25 19.02 6.60
CA PHE A 206 9.01 18.44 6.07
C PHE A 206 8.97 16.92 6.26
N THR A 207 10.05 16.21 5.94
CA THR A 207 10.16 14.76 6.13
C THR A 207 10.02 14.40 7.61
N ASN A 208 10.76 15.11 8.47
CA ASN A 208 10.72 14.88 9.91
C ASN A 208 9.33 15.16 10.50
N ALA A 209 8.66 16.24 10.03
CA ALA A 209 7.31 16.60 10.45
C ALA A 209 6.29 15.52 10.08
N ILE A 210 6.34 14.96 8.84
CA ILE A 210 5.48 13.84 8.41
C ILE A 210 5.67 12.65 9.35
N LEU A 211 6.91 12.29 9.67
CA LEU A 211 7.21 11.10 10.48
C LEU A 211 6.84 11.32 11.96
N ALA A 212 7.15 12.47 12.52
CA ALA A 212 6.81 12.82 13.91
C ALA A 212 5.29 12.85 14.11
N ASP A 213 4.56 13.46 13.16
CA ASP A 213 3.10 13.52 13.19
C ASP A 213 2.48 12.12 13.02
N ALA A 214 3.00 11.30 12.13
CA ALA A 214 2.56 9.91 11.97
C ALA A 214 2.73 9.09 13.27
N ILE A 215 3.88 9.25 13.97
CA ILE A 215 4.13 8.60 15.25
C ILE A 215 3.16 9.12 16.32
N LYS A 216 2.97 10.43 16.41
CA LYS A 216 2.03 11.07 17.34
C LYS A 216 0.60 10.61 17.10
N MET A 217 0.20 10.45 15.85
CA MET A 217 -1.10 9.90 15.44
C MET A 217 -1.21 8.37 15.58
N ARG A 218 -0.15 7.68 16.03
CA ARG A 218 -0.07 6.21 16.16
C ARG A 218 -0.34 5.50 14.84
N ALA A 219 0.13 6.07 13.74
CA ALA A 219 0.03 5.43 12.45
C ALA A 219 0.89 4.17 12.40
N SER A 220 0.38 3.09 11.82
CA SER A 220 1.14 1.88 11.53
C SER A 220 1.95 2.01 10.25
N ASP A 221 1.43 2.75 9.26
CA ASP A 221 2.07 2.93 7.97
C ASP A 221 1.87 4.37 7.46
N VAL A 222 2.88 4.92 6.80
CA VAL A 222 2.84 6.18 6.05
C VAL A 222 2.94 5.84 4.57
N HIS A 223 2.04 6.36 3.77
CA HIS A 223 2.05 6.21 2.32
C HIS A 223 2.26 7.58 1.68
N ILE A 224 3.27 7.70 0.81
CA ILE A 224 3.55 8.89 0.02
C ILE A 224 3.33 8.52 -1.44
N GLU A 225 2.30 9.10 -2.05
CA GLU A 225 1.77 8.67 -3.33
C GLU A 225 1.76 9.81 -4.34
N PRO A 226 2.65 9.77 -5.36
CA PRO A 226 2.63 10.77 -6.42
C PRO A 226 1.41 10.58 -7.32
N GLN A 227 0.75 11.69 -7.62
CA GLN A 227 -0.33 11.83 -8.57
C GLN A 227 0.14 12.66 -9.79
N LYS A 228 -0.74 12.88 -10.77
CA LYS A 228 -0.41 13.67 -11.97
C LYS A 228 0.09 15.08 -11.64
N SER A 229 -0.54 15.78 -10.71
CA SER A 229 -0.26 17.18 -10.34
C SER A 229 0.06 17.39 -8.86
N SER A 230 -0.04 16.37 -8.01
CA SER A 230 0.12 16.50 -6.56
C SER A 230 0.77 15.27 -5.95
N ILE A 231 1.12 15.36 -4.66
CA ILE A 231 1.46 14.23 -3.80
C ILE A 231 0.37 14.10 -2.76
N ILE A 232 -0.03 12.88 -2.46
CA ILE A 232 -0.93 12.58 -1.36
C ILE A 232 -0.14 11.80 -0.30
N VAL A 233 -0.17 12.30 0.94
CA VAL A 233 0.35 11.60 2.11
C VAL A 233 -0.82 11.04 2.89
N ARG A 234 -0.83 9.72 3.09
CA ARG A 234 -1.87 9.03 3.85
C ARG A 234 -1.26 8.24 4.99
N TYR A 235 -1.92 8.28 6.13
CA TYR A 235 -1.55 7.47 7.28
C TYR A 235 -2.55 6.34 7.47
N ARG A 236 -2.04 5.16 7.82
CA ARG A 236 -2.88 4.07 8.29
C ARG A 236 -2.97 4.14 9.81
N ILE A 237 -4.11 4.61 10.31
CA ILE A 237 -4.39 4.74 11.74
C ILE A 237 -5.45 3.71 12.09
N ASP A 238 -5.15 2.86 13.08
CA ASP A 238 -6.04 1.79 13.54
C ASP A 238 -6.61 0.92 12.39
N GLY A 239 -5.78 0.69 11.34
CA GLY A 239 -6.09 -0.15 10.19
C GLY A 239 -6.77 0.59 9.03
N ILE A 240 -7.17 1.86 9.20
CA ILE A 240 -7.84 2.67 8.17
C ILE A 240 -6.86 3.68 7.59
N LEU A 241 -6.86 3.82 6.25
CA LEU A 241 -6.09 4.85 5.54
C LEU A 241 -6.84 6.18 5.59
N ASN A 242 -6.15 7.22 6.07
CA ASN A 242 -6.64 8.59 6.13
C ASN A 242 -5.74 9.49 5.29
N GLU A 243 -6.30 10.33 4.45
CA GLU A 243 -5.56 11.37 3.75
C GLU A 243 -5.24 12.49 4.75
N ILE A 244 -3.94 12.77 4.93
CA ILE A 244 -3.46 13.76 5.90
C ILE A 244 -3.05 15.04 5.19
N LEU A 245 -2.39 14.90 4.05
CA LEU A 245 -1.85 16.02 3.32
C LEU A 245 -1.92 15.78 1.82
N LYS A 246 -2.28 16.84 1.10
CA LYS A 246 -2.12 16.93 -0.34
C LYS A 246 -1.29 18.15 -0.66
N THR A 247 -0.16 17.98 -1.35
CA THR A 247 0.77 19.07 -1.67
C THR A 247 1.21 18.99 -3.13
N ASP A 248 1.96 19.99 -3.59
CA ASP A 248 2.41 20.09 -4.96
C ASP A 248 3.45 18.99 -5.30
N ARG A 249 3.44 18.55 -6.56
CA ARG A 249 4.29 17.47 -7.04
C ARG A 249 5.79 17.80 -7.03
N HIS A 250 6.19 19.06 -7.16
CA HIS A 250 7.61 19.44 -7.20
C HIS A 250 8.41 19.01 -5.97
N VAL A 251 7.74 18.81 -4.82
CA VAL A 251 8.37 18.35 -3.57
C VAL A 251 8.71 16.85 -3.61
N HIS A 252 8.08 16.08 -4.52
CA HIS A 252 8.14 14.61 -4.51
C HIS A 252 9.56 14.07 -4.59
N THR A 253 10.34 14.48 -5.59
CA THR A 253 11.68 13.94 -5.82
C THR A 253 12.60 14.18 -4.63
N SER A 254 12.57 15.37 -4.05
CA SER A 254 13.39 15.72 -2.89
C SER A 254 12.97 14.96 -1.63
N LEU A 255 11.65 14.80 -1.40
CA LEU A 255 11.09 14.04 -0.29
C LEU A 255 11.48 12.56 -0.37
N VAL A 256 11.30 11.92 -1.53
CA VAL A 256 11.66 10.51 -1.77
C VAL A 256 13.16 10.32 -1.62
N SER A 257 14.00 11.20 -2.20
CA SER A 257 15.46 11.12 -2.08
C SER A 257 15.89 11.21 -0.62
N ARG A 258 15.30 12.12 0.18
CA ARG A 258 15.58 12.23 1.61
C ARG A 258 15.23 10.96 2.37
N ILE A 259 14.07 10.36 2.12
CA ILE A 259 13.64 9.11 2.76
C ILE A 259 14.57 7.96 2.35
N LYS A 260 14.98 7.87 1.09
CA LYS A 260 15.95 6.85 0.63
C LYS A 260 17.29 6.97 1.35
N VAL A 261 17.83 8.18 1.48
CA VAL A 261 19.07 8.43 2.24
C VAL A 261 18.93 7.98 3.68
N MET A 262 17.83 8.35 4.35
CA MET A 262 17.58 7.93 5.73
C MET A 262 17.51 6.41 5.88
N ALA A 263 16.99 5.73 4.88
CA ALA A 263 16.77 4.28 4.88
C ALA A 263 17.97 3.47 4.33
N GLY A 264 19.07 4.10 3.94
CA GLY A 264 20.22 3.44 3.30
C GLY A 264 19.89 2.85 1.92
N ILE A 265 18.96 3.46 1.19
CA ILE A 265 18.50 3.04 -0.14
C ILE A 265 19.22 3.85 -1.21
N ASP A 266 19.64 3.20 -2.31
CA ASP A 266 20.29 3.87 -3.45
C ASP A 266 19.32 4.82 -4.16
N ILE A 267 19.63 6.12 -4.16
CA ILE A 267 18.83 7.17 -4.80
C ILE A 267 18.95 7.22 -6.31
N SER A 268 20.02 6.64 -6.88
CA SER A 268 20.21 6.57 -8.34
C SER A 268 19.24 5.61 -9.01
N ILE A 269 18.79 4.59 -8.29
CA ILE A 269 17.86 3.57 -8.76
C ILE A 269 16.42 4.06 -8.54
N ARG A 270 15.73 4.45 -9.63
CA ARG A 270 14.35 4.96 -9.59
C ARG A 270 13.33 4.06 -10.27
N ARG A 271 13.78 3.02 -11.00
CA ARG A 271 12.92 2.16 -11.84
C ARG A 271 12.81 0.72 -11.32
N ARG A 272 13.25 0.45 -10.11
CA ARG A 272 13.15 -0.86 -9.45
C ARG A 272 12.66 -0.70 -8.02
N PRO A 273 11.87 -1.64 -7.51
CA PRO A 273 11.54 -1.67 -6.08
C PRO A 273 12.81 -1.77 -5.23
N GLN A 274 12.81 -1.10 -4.10
CA GLN A 274 13.89 -1.13 -3.13
C GLN A 274 13.33 -1.08 -1.72
N ASP A 275 13.98 -1.75 -0.79
CA ASP A 275 13.63 -1.78 0.61
C ASP A 275 14.81 -1.30 1.47
N GLY A 276 14.52 -0.65 2.57
CA GLY A 276 15.51 -0.16 3.51
C GLY A 276 14.90 0.04 4.90
N ARG A 277 15.74 0.43 5.85
CA ARG A 277 15.30 0.65 7.23
C ARG A 277 16.12 1.73 7.91
N PHE A 278 15.51 2.42 8.87
CA PHE A 278 16.22 3.34 9.75
C PHE A 278 15.48 3.45 11.10
N ARG A 279 16.16 3.97 12.11
CA ARG A 279 15.57 4.16 13.44
C ARG A 279 15.44 5.65 13.76
N VAL A 280 14.36 5.98 14.46
CA VAL A 280 14.13 7.32 14.98
C VAL A 280 13.83 7.26 16.47
N ARG A 281 14.19 8.32 17.19
CA ARG A 281 13.80 8.53 18.57
C ARG A 281 12.77 9.66 18.62
N TYR A 282 11.65 9.41 19.27
CA TYR A 282 10.62 10.41 19.51
C TYR A 282 10.09 10.26 20.95
N GLU A 283 10.07 11.36 21.72
CA GLU A 283 9.63 11.39 23.12
C GLU A 283 10.24 10.25 23.98
N LYS A 284 11.54 10.02 23.89
CA LYS A 284 12.30 8.97 24.60
C LYS A 284 12.03 7.53 24.14
N LYS A 285 11.14 7.29 23.18
CA LYS A 285 10.90 5.99 22.58
C LYS A 285 11.63 5.85 21.25
N THR A 286 12.07 4.63 20.97
CA THR A 286 12.70 4.29 19.68
C THR A 286 11.70 3.57 18.78
N TYR A 287 11.65 3.97 17.53
CA TYR A 287 10.84 3.37 16.49
C TYR A 287 11.74 2.85 15.38
N ASP A 288 11.47 1.64 14.90
CA ASP A 288 12.10 1.07 13.72
C ASP A 288 11.20 1.32 12.51
N LEU A 289 11.72 1.98 11.50
CA LEU A 289 10.98 2.35 10.29
C LEU A 289 11.47 1.51 9.12
N ARG A 290 10.57 0.71 8.54
CA ARG A 290 10.84 -0.08 7.33
C ARG A 290 10.27 0.66 6.13
N VAL A 291 11.12 0.95 5.16
CA VAL A 291 10.79 1.72 3.96
C VAL A 291 10.78 0.81 2.76
N SER A 292 9.72 0.88 1.98
CA SER A 292 9.64 0.24 0.66
C SER A 292 9.30 1.28 -0.39
N THR A 293 10.05 1.27 -1.50
CA THR A 293 9.83 2.14 -2.65
C THR A 293 9.48 1.32 -3.87
N ILE A 294 8.50 1.77 -4.63
CA ILE A 294 8.07 1.12 -5.88
C ILE A 294 7.84 2.16 -6.97
N PRO A 295 8.37 1.96 -8.19
CA PRO A 295 8.08 2.85 -9.32
C PRO A 295 6.62 2.69 -9.76
N ILE A 296 5.93 3.83 -9.92
CA ILE A 296 4.58 3.92 -10.48
C ILE A 296 4.55 4.96 -11.61
N SER A 297 3.43 5.12 -12.31
CA SER A 297 3.32 6.00 -13.50
C SER A 297 3.74 7.45 -13.25
N TYR A 298 3.56 7.97 -12.04
CA TYR A 298 3.87 9.36 -11.72
C TYR A 298 5.09 9.56 -10.82
N GLY A 299 5.96 8.57 -10.67
CA GLY A 299 7.17 8.64 -9.84
C GLY A 299 7.31 7.41 -8.94
N GLU A 300 7.99 7.55 -7.81
CA GLU A 300 8.13 6.45 -6.85
C GLU A 300 7.11 6.60 -5.72
N LYS A 301 6.29 5.59 -5.51
CA LYS A 301 5.48 5.48 -4.29
C LYS A 301 6.39 5.01 -3.15
N VAL A 302 6.27 5.63 -1.99
CA VAL A 302 6.96 5.22 -0.76
C VAL A 302 5.93 4.73 0.26
N THR A 303 6.25 3.61 0.90
CA THR A 303 5.51 3.12 2.05
C THR A 303 6.48 2.97 3.22
N ILE A 304 6.17 3.56 4.36
CA ILE A 304 6.98 3.48 5.57
C ILE A 304 6.15 2.81 6.65
N ARG A 305 6.58 1.64 7.12
CA ARG A 305 5.98 0.96 8.25
C ARG A 305 6.66 1.41 9.53
N ILE A 306 5.88 1.81 10.52
CA ILE A 306 6.35 2.28 11.82
C ILE A 306 6.17 1.17 12.84
N LEU A 307 7.28 0.69 13.40
CA LEU A 307 7.31 -0.36 14.42
C LEU A 307 7.77 0.25 15.75
N ASP A 308 6.92 0.13 16.77
CA ASP A 308 7.27 0.54 18.14
C ASP A 308 8.14 -0.57 18.77
N SER A 309 9.38 -0.26 19.13
CA SER A 309 10.32 -1.22 19.72
C SER A 309 9.81 -1.81 21.06
N ASP A 310 8.89 -1.12 21.76
CA ASP A 310 8.28 -1.61 22.99
C ASP A 310 7.05 -2.51 22.77
N ALA A 311 6.56 -2.62 21.53
CA ALA A 311 5.39 -3.46 21.22
C ALA A 311 5.62 -4.95 21.48
N GLY A 312 6.89 -5.40 21.56
CA GLY A 312 7.25 -6.77 21.95
C GLY A 312 6.96 -7.13 23.39
N LYS A 313 6.65 -6.17 24.28
CA LYS A 313 6.39 -6.37 25.71
C LYS A 313 4.91 -6.61 26.04
N VAL A 314 4.07 -6.86 25.02
CA VAL A 314 2.64 -7.10 25.25
C VAL A 314 2.44 -8.40 26.03
N GLN A 315 1.70 -8.32 27.16
CA GLN A 315 1.30 -9.46 27.96
C GLN A 315 0.02 -10.07 27.38
N ILE A 316 -0.12 -11.39 27.50
CA ILE A 316 -1.26 -12.13 26.96
C ILE A 316 -2.59 -11.69 27.61
N GLU A 317 -2.55 -11.31 28.86
CA GLU A 317 -3.67 -10.80 29.67
C GLU A 317 -4.26 -9.50 29.10
N ASN A 318 -3.44 -8.71 28.39
CA ASN A 318 -3.81 -7.39 27.85
C ASN A 318 -4.36 -7.46 26.41
N LEU A 319 -4.38 -8.63 25.78
CA LEU A 319 -4.86 -8.81 24.41
C LEU A 319 -6.39 -8.70 24.30
N GLY A 320 -7.10 -8.90 25.41
CA GLY A 320 -8.56 -8.79 25.48
C GLY A 320 -9.29 -10.12 25.29
N PHE A 321 -8.67 -11.24 25.62
CA PHE A 321 -9.34 -12.53 25.75
C PHE A 321 -10.40 -12.52 26.86
N SER A 322 -11.42 -13.35 26.73
CA SER A 322 -12.28 -13.65 27.87
C SER A 322 -11.48 -14.43 28.93
N GLU A 323 -11.89 -14.34 30.21
CA GLU A 323 -11.20 -15.10 31.29
C GLU A 323 -11.20 -16.61 31.04
N ALA A 324 -12.28 -17.12 30.43
CA ALA A 324 -12.40 -18.56 30.13
C ALA A 324 -11.44 -18.96 29.01
N ASP A 325 -11.37 -18.16 27.91
CA ASP A 325 -10.47 -18.43 26.82
C ASP A 325 -9.02 -18.27 27.24
N LEU A 326 -8.70 -17.24 28.04
CA LEU A 326 -7.34 -17.02 28.55
C LEU A 326 -6.88 -18.23 29.40
N ARG A 327 -7.73 -18.75 30.29
CA ARG A 327 -7.40 -19.96 31.07
C ARG A 327 -7.11 -21.14 30.14
N THR A 328 -7.96 -21.37 29.17
CA THR A 328 -7.77 -22.45 28.17
C THR A 328 -6.49 -22.30 27.39
N ILE A 329 -6.18 -21.07 26.92
CA ILE A 329 -4.95 -20.79 26.19
C ILE A 329 -3.73 -21.07 27.08
N LEU A 330 -3.74 -20.60 28.33
CA LEU A 330 -2.65 -20.86 29.28
C LEU A 330 -2.44 -22.35 29.52
N GLU A 331 -3.53 -23.14 29.69
CA GLU A 331 -3.43 -24.59 29.78
C GLU A 331 -2.80 -25.23 28.53
N VAL A 332 -3.16 -24.74 27.34
CA VAL A 332 -2.70 -25.29 26.07
C VAL A 332 -1.22 -24.98 25.84
N ILE A 333 -0.78 -23.74 26.05
CA ILE A 333 0.61 -23.35 25.79
C ILE A 333 1.62 -23.89 26.81
N HIS A 334 1.16 -24.37 27.99
CA HIS A 334 2.02 -25.06 28.97
C HIS A 334 2.08 -26.58 28.75
N ARG A 335 1.48 -27.11 27.69
CA ARG A 335 1.65 -28.52 27.35
C ARG A 335 3.06 -28.78 26.81
N PRO A 336 3.66 -29.93 27.15
CA PRO A 336 5.03 -30.22 26.77
C PRO A 336 5.21 -30.39 25.25
N GLN A 337 4.14 -30.77 24.55
CA GLN A 337 4.19 -31.02 23.11
C GLN A 337 2.85 -30.75 22.42
N GLY A 338 2.89 -30.49 21.13
CA GLY A 338 1.73 -30.26 20.30
C GLY A 338 1.85 -29.00 19.46
N ILE A 339 0.82 -28.69 18.70
CA ILE A 339 0.74 -27.47 17.86
C ILE A 339 -0.35 -26.54 18.36
N PHE A 340 0.00 -25.27 18.52
CA PHE A 340 -0.91 -24.17 18.81
C PHE A 340 -0.87 -23.17 17.64
N LEU A 341 -2.02 -22.87 17.06
CA LEU A 341 -2.13 -22.03 15.87
C LEU A 341 -2.92 -20.75 16.13
N VAL A 342 -2.48 -19.66 15.50
CA VAL A 342 -3.22 -18.40 15.44
C VAL A 342 -3.52 -18.09 13.99
N THR A 343 -4.80 -17.89 13.65
CA THR A 343 -5.21 -17.61 12.27
C THR A 343 -5.90 -16.27 12.12
N GLY A 344 -5.90 -15.76 10.90
CA GLY A 344 -6.53 -14.50 10.52
C GLY A 344 -5.80 -13.82 9.36
N PRO A 345 -6.37 -12.75 8.77
CA PRO A 345 -5.73 -12.00 7.69
C PRO A 345 -4.51 -11.22 8.19
N THR A 346 -3.78 -10.64 7.27
CA THR A 346 -2.70 -9.71 7.57
C THR A 346 -3.22 -8.54 8.42
N GLY A 347 -2.46 -8.16 9.45
CA GLY A 347 -2.85 -7.07 10.36
C GLY A 347 -3.90 -7.45 11.42
N SER A 348 -4.27 -8.74 11.58
CA SER A 348 -5.17 -9.19 12.65
C SER A 348 -4.50 -9.32 14.04
N GLY A 349 -3.18 -9.11 14.13
CA GLY A 349 -2.42 -9.15 15.39
C GLY A 349 -1.88 -10.54 15.76
N LYS A 350 -1.79 -11.50 14.84
CA LYS A 350 -1.29 -12.86 15.05
C LYS A 350 0.09 -12.91 15.71
N SER A 351 1.06 -12.18 15.13
CA SER A 351 2.43 -12.13 15.66
C SER A 351 2.46 -11.59 17.09
N SER A 352 1.66 -10.54 17.40
CA SER A 352 1.57 -10.00 18.76
C SER A 352 1.04 -11.02 19.76
N THR A 353 0.07 -11.86 19.34
CA THR A 353 -0.48 -12.94 20.19
C THR A 353 0.56 -14.04 20.40
N LEU A 354 1.27 -14.48 19.35
CA LEU A 354 2.34 -15.46 19.49
C LEU A 354 3.49 -14.93 20.37
N TYR A 355 3.89 -13.67 20.17
CA TYR A 355 4.94 -13.05 20.99
C TYR A 355 4.52 -12.94 22.47
N ALA A 356 3.25 -12.63 22.73
CA ALA A 356 2.72 -12.64 24.09
C ALA A 356 2.75 -14.05 24.72
N CYS A 357 2.47 -15.10 23.93
CA CYS A 357 2.63 -16.49 24.37
C CYS A 357 4.11 -16.81 24.63
N LEU A 358 5.01 -16.43 23.72
CA LEU A 358 6.45 -16.66 23.90
C LEU A 358 6.99 -15.94 25.14
N ASN A 359 6.63 -14.68 25.35
CA ASN A 359 7.01 -13.94 26.56
C ASN A 359 6.53 -14.62 27.85
N ARG A 360 5.35 -15.23 27.82
CA ARG A 360 4.80 -15.97 28.97
C ARG A 360 5.54 -17.27 29.26
N LEU A 361 6.07 -17.93 28.23
CA LEU A 361 6.79 -19.19 28.28
C LEU A 361 8.30 -19.02 28.47
N ASN A 362 8.82 -17.82 28.26
CA ASN A 362 10.24 -17.53 28.32
C ASN A 362 10.77 -17.60 29.75
N ALA A 363 11.51 -18.65 30.04
CA ALA A 363 12.17 -18.90 31.31
C ALA A 363 13.62 -19.39 31.05
N PRO A 364 14.53 -19.22 32.01
CA PRO A 364 15.94 -19.61 31.82
C PRO A 364 16.13 -21.09 31.52
N GLU A 365 15.19 -21.94 31.94
CA GLU A 365 15.20 -23.40 31.78
C GLU A 365 14.60 -23.87 30.45
N VAL A 366 14.07 -22.96 29.61
CA VAL A 366 13.34 -23.30 28.40
C VAL A 366 14.08 -22.77 27.18
N ASN A 367 14.47 -23.64 26.28
CA ASN A 367 15.09 -23.25 25.00
C ASN A 367 14.03 -22.94 23.93
N ILE A 368 13.83 -21.65 23.66
CA ILE A 368 12.87 -21.17 22.65
C ILE A 368 13.62 -20.72 21.40
N ILE A 369 13.25 -21.28 20.26
CA ILE A 369 13.84 -20.89 18.97
C ILE A 369 12.73 -20.56 17.96
N THR A 370 12.87 -19.46 17.23
CA THR A 370 11.90 -19.03 16.22
C THR A 370 12.49 -18.98 14.81
N VAL A 371 11.64 -19.09 13.80
CA VAL A 371 11.98 -18.81 12.38
C VAL A 371 10.90 -17.91 11.79
N GLU A 372 11.31 -16.71 11.27
CA GLU A 372 10.42 -15.60 10.99
C GLU A 372 10.77 -14.88 9.68
N ASP A 373 9.76 -14.25 9.03
CA ASP A 373 9.93 -13.51 7.77
C ASP A 373 9.17 -12.16 7.79
N PRO A 374 9.83 -11.09 8.26
CA PRO A 374 11.04 -11.03 9.08
C PRO A 374 10.75 -11.11 10.60
N VAL A 375 11.81 -11.09 11.41
CA VAL A 375 11.68 -10.84 12.87
C VAL A 375 11.11 -9.44 13.06
N GLU A 376 9.97 -9.33 13.79
CA GLU A 376 9.30 -8.04 14.01
C GLU A 376 9.95 -7.25 15.14
N TYR A 377 10.23 -7.89 16.28
CA TYR A 377 11.02 -7.32 17.40
C TYR A 377 11.88 -8.40 18.05
N GLU A 378 13.01 -7.98 18.58
CA GLU A 378 13.91 -8.84 19.36
C GLU A 378 13.33 -9.10 20.75
N ILE A 379 13.31 -10.36 21.16
CA ILE A 379 12.88 -10.79 22.51
C ILE A 379 14.09 -11.37 23.24
N ASN A 380 14.46 -10.75 24.35
CA ASN A 380 15.58 -11.24 25.16
C ASN A 380 15.31 -12.66 25.66
N GLY A 381 16.29 -13.53 25.57
CA GLY A 381 16.20 -14.94 25.98
C GLY A 381 15.61 -15.88 24.93
N ILE A 382 15.27 -15.39 23.74
CA ILE A 382 14.74 -16.19 22.62
C ILE A 382 15.70 -16.14 21.45
N ASN A 383 15.99 -17.27 20.83
CA ASN A 383 16.83 -17.38 19.64
C ASN A 383 15.98 -17.20 18.37
N GLN A 384 16.06 -16.03 17.74
CA GLN A 384 15.21 -15.68 16.60
C GLN A 384 15.98 -15.77 15.28
N VAL A 385 15.56 -16.66 14.38
CA VAL A 385 16.16 -16.87 13.05
C VAL A 385 15.32 -16.14 12.01
N GLN A 386 15.95 -15.23 11.27
CA GLN A 386 15.28 -14.55 10.17
C GLN A 386 15.50 -15.29 8.85
N ILE A 387 14.43 -15.43 8.06
CA ILE A 387 14.46 -15.98 6.69
C ILE A 387 15.45 -15.19 5.82
N ASN A 388 16.29 -15.93 5.12
CA ASN A 388 17.21 -15.38 4.11
C ASN A 388 17.32 -16.36 2.95
N THR A 389 16.49 -16.18 1.93
CA THR A 389 16.44 -17.06 0.76
C THR A 389 17.73 -17.07 -0.04
N LYS A 390 18.49 -15.95 -0.03
CA LYS A 390 19.82 -15.87 -0.69
C LYS A 390 20.85 -16.76 -0.01
N ALA A 391 20.75 -16.91 1.32
CA ALA A 391 21.57 -17.81 2.11
C ALA A 391 21.00 -19.24 2.23
N GLY A 392 19.88 -19.53 1.57
CA GLY A 392 19.20 -20.84 1.64
C GLY A 392 18.38 -21.06 2.91
N ILE A 393 18.17 -20.03 3.74
CA ILE A 393 17.36 -20.11 4.95
C ILE A 393 15.90 -19.87 4.57
N THR A 394 15.12 -20.94 4.40
CA THR A 394 13.67 -20.95 4.21
C THR A 394 12.99 -21.42 5.49
N PHE A 395 11.65 -21.33 5.59
CA PHE A 395 10.91 -21.86 6.74
C PHE A 395 11.20 -23.36 6.97
N ALA A 396 11.10 -24.19 5.94
CA ALA A 396 11.36 -25.61 6.03
C ALA A 396 12.83 -25.93 6.40
N ALA A 397 13.81 -25.27 5.75
CA ALA A 397 15.23 -25.48 6.04
C ALA A 397 15.60 -24.99 7.45
N GLY A 398 15.10 -23.81 7.84
CA GLY A 398 15.28 -23.25 9.18
C GLY A 398 14.72 -24.17 10.25
N LEU A 399 13.46 -24.63 10.08
CA LEU A 399 12.80 -25.54 11.02
C LEU A 399 13.57 -26.85 11.20
N ARG A 400 14.02 -27.49 10.11
CA ARG A 400 14.87 -28.70 10.21
C ARG A 400 16.17 -28.45 10.99
N SER A 401 16.75 -27.27 10.86
CA SER A 401 17.98 -26.91 11.58
C SER A 401 17.69 -26.65 13.05
N ILE A 402 16.60 -25.97 13.36
CA ILE A 402 16.14 -25.69 14.72
C ILE A 402 15.93 -26.98 15.51
N LEU A 403 15.29 -27.99 14.91
CA LEU A 403 15.05 -29.30 15.55
C LEU A 403 16.33 -30.07 15.94
N ARG A 404 17.51 -29.64 15.50
CA ARG A 404 18.83 -30.17 15.91
C ARG A 404 19.54 -29.29 16.94
N GLN A 405 18.86 -28.27 17.46
CA GLN A 405 19.38 -27.31 18.44
C GLN A 405 18.78 -27.52 19.84
N ASP A 406 18.25 -28.72 20.08
CA ASP A 406 17.63 -29.09 21.37
C ASP A 406 16.57 -28.06 21.85
N PRO A 407 15.58 -27.71 21.03
CA PRO A 407 14.56 -26.77 21.43
C PRO A 407 13.44 -27.43 22.26
N ASP A 408 12.95 -26.75 23.27
CA ASP A 408 11.71 -27.13 23.95
C ASP A 408 10.49 -26.56 23.22
N ILE A 409 10.62 -25.30 22.75
CA ILE A 409 9.55 -24.58 22.09
C ILE A 409 10.06 -24.02 20.76
N VAL A 410 9.31 -24.26 19.70
CA VAL A 410 9.60 -23.78 18.37
C VAL A 410 8.47 -22.85 17.89
N MET A 411 8.79 -21.66 17.42
CA MET A 411 7.82 -20.83 16.70
C MET A 411 8.19 -20.75 15.21
N VAL A 412 7.22 -21.10 14.37
CA VAL A 412 7.28 -20.89 12.93
C VAL A 412 6.39 -19.70 12.58
N GLY A 413 6.95 -18.61 12.05
CA GLY A 413 6.21 -17.39 11.80
C GLY A 413 4.91 -17.64 11.05
N GLU A 414 4.95 -18.47 10.02
CA GLU A 414 3.75 -18.94 9.32
C GLU A 414 3.97 -20.26 8.57
N ILE A 415 2.91 -21.03 8.38
CA ILE A 415 2.87 -22.25 7.55
C ILE A 415 2.19 -21.91 6.23
N ARG A 416 2.99 -21.83 5.15
CA ARG A 416 2.51 -21.52 3.79
C ARG A 416 2.41 -22.74 2.87
N ASP A 417 3.26 -23.73 3.08
CA ASP A 417 3.48 -24.87 2.20
C ASP A 417 3.42 -26.22 2.93
N ALA A 418 3.24 -27.28 2.17
CA ALA A 418 3.10 -28.65 2.68
C ALA A 418 4.36 -29.13 3.41
N GLU A 419 5.57 -28.75 2.94
CA GLU A 419 6.83 -29.18 3.53
C GLU A 419 6.99 -28.62 4.96
N THR A 420 6.78 -27.31 5.12
CA THR A 420 6.82 -26.65 6.43
C THR A 420 5.75 -27.23 7.37
N ALA A 421 4.53 -27.47 6.85
CA ALA A 421 3.45 -28.06 7.62
C ALA A 421 3.82 -29.44 8.17
N GLN A 422 4.29 -30.35 7.32
CA GLN A 422 4.68 -31.71 7.72
C GLN A 422 5.78 -31.70 8.78
N ILE A 423 6.83 -30.90 8.60
CA ILE A 423 7.93 -30.81 9.58
C ILE A 423 7.43 -30.29 10.93
N ALA A 424 6.55 -29.25 10.92
CA ALA A 424 5.99 -28.66 12.12
C ALA A 424 5.14 -29.69 12.91
N PHE A 425 4.30 -30.49 12.22
CA PHE A 425 3.49 -31.52 12.84
C PHE A 425 4.32 -32.71 13.34
N GLN A 426 5.38 -33.10 12.61
CA GLN A 426 6.32 -34.11 13.07
C GLN A 426 7.07 -33.66 14.34
N ALA A 427 7.53 -32.40 14.38
CA ALA A 427 8.17 -31.83 15.55
C ALA A 427 7.22 -31.87 16.78
N ALA A 428 5.95 -31.52 16.60
CA ALA A 428 4.94 -31.57 17.65
C ALA A 428 4.64 -32.99 18.15
N GLN A 429 4.83 -34.00 17.31
CA GLN A 429 4.72 -35.41 17.72
C GLN A 429 5.95 -35.91 18.49
N THR A 430 7.14 -35.36 18.20
CA THR A 430 8.41 -35.80 18.75
C THR A 430 8.82 -35.07 20.03
N GLY A 431 7.91 -34.41 20.72
CA GLY A 431 8.13 -33.84 22.03
C GLY A 431 8.28 -32.31 22.10
N HIS A 432 8.04 -31.59 21.01
CA HIS A 432 8.17 -30.13 20.99
C HIS A 432 6.81 -29.42 21.04
N LEU A 433 6.75 -28.28 21.72
CA LEU A 433 5.64 -27.36 21.58
C LEU A 433 5.90 -26.45 20.37
N VAL A 434 5.02 -26.51 19.37
CA VAL A 434 5.13 -25.70 18.16
C VAL A 434 4.06 -24.61 18.15
N LEU A 435 4.47 -23.36 18.00
CA LEU A 435 3.60 -22.21 17.83
C LEU A 435 3.68 -21.73 16.38
N SER A 436 2.55 -21.47 15.71
CA SER A 436 2.59 -20.95 14.34
C SER A 436 1.35 -20.18 13.96
N THR A 437 1.38 -19.60 12.74
CA THR A 437 0.22 -18.92 12.14
C THR A 437 -0.23 -19.56 10.85
N LEU A 438 -1.52 -19.38 10.55
CA LEU A 438 -2.14 -19.66 9.26
C LEU A 438 -2.87 -18.43 8.72
N HIS A 439 -3.18 -18.45 7.42
CA HIS A 439 -4.00 -17.43 6.77
C HIS A 439 -5.35 -18.04 6.37
N THR A 440 -6.21 -18.30 7.34
CA THR A 440 -7.60 -18.70 7.12
C THR A 440 -8.56 -17.67 7.70
N ASN A 441 -9.81 -17.70 7.28
CA ASN A 441 -10.81 -16.71 7.72
C ASN A 441 -11.27 -16.96 9.17
N ASP A 442 -11.29 -18.21 9.60
CA ASP A 442 -11.74 -18.67 10.92
C ASP A 442 -10.94 -19.88 11.40
N ALA A 443 -11.18 -20.28 12.65
CA ALA A 443 -10.47 -21.38 13.29
C ALA A 443 -10.86 -22.76 12.72
N PRO A 444 -12.13 -23.10 12.43
CA PRO A 444 -12.50 -24.35 11.77
C PRO A 444 -11.86 -24.53 10.40
N GLY A 445 -11.86 -23.49 9.57
CA GLY A 445 -11.21 -23.50 8.24
C GLY A 445 -9.70 -23.76 8.30
N SER A 446 -9.05 -23.55 9.45
CA SER A 446 -7.64 -23.91 9.64
C SER A 446 -7.39 -25.41 9.56
N VAL A 447 -8.30 -26.23 10.04
CA VAL A 447 -8.20 -27.70 9.95
C VAL A 447 -8.29 -28.15 8.49
N ILE A 448 -9.24 -27.61 7.74
CA ILE A 448 -9.37 -27.87 6.30
C ILE A 448 -8.10 -27.43 5.55
N ARG A 449 -7.56 -26.26 5.89
CA ARG A 449 -6.33 -25.77 5.27
C ARG A 449 -5.12 -26.67 5.51
N LEU A 450 -5.02 -27.29 6.70
CA LEU A 450 -3.96 -28.25 6.99
C LEU A 450 -4.12 -29.53 6.17
N LEU A 451 -5.34 -30.04 5.99
CA LEU A 451 -5.63 -31.15 5.09
C LEU A 451 -5.29 -30.81 3.62
N ASP A 452 -5.61 -29.61 3.15
CA ASP A 452 -5.22 -29.11 1.83
C ASP A 452 -3.69 -29.04 1.65
N LEU A 453 -2.96 -28.71 2.71
CA LEU A 453 -1.49 -28.74 2.76
C LEU A 453 -0.94 -30.17 2.87
N LYS A 454 -1.79 -31.21 2.75
CA LYS A 454 -1.40 -32.61 2.78
C LYS A 454 -0.79 -33.06 4.11
N VAL A 455 -1.19 -32.45 5.21
CA VAL A 455 -0.93 -32.98 6.55
C VAL A 455 -1.91 -34.13 6.79
N ASP A 456 -1.40 -35.28 7.21
CA ASP A 456 -2.22 -36.45 7.49
C ASP A 456 -3.22 -36.17 8.61
N ASP A 457 -4.45 -36.63 8.46
CA ASP A 457 -5.55 -36.41 9.39
C ASP A 457 -5.23 -36.89 10.81
N PHE A 458 -4.56 -38.05 10.96
CA PHE A 458 -4.15 -38.57 12.26
C PHE A 458 -3.09 -37.70 12.93
N LEU A 459 -2.20 -37.01 12.15
CA LEU A 459 -1.24 -36.05 12.69
C LEU A 459 -1.95 -34.80 13.23
N ILE A 460 -2.94 -34.28 12.47
CA ILE A 460 -3.74 -33.15 12.91
C ILE A 460 -4.51 -33.53 14.19
N ALA A 461 -5.23 -34.63 14.18
CA ALA A 461 -5.98 -35.09 15.35
C ALA A 461 -5.09 -35.39 16.56
N GLY A 462 -3.86 -35.89 16.34
CA GLY A 462 -2.93 -36.23 17.41
C GLY A 462 -2.23 -35.03 18.02
N SER A 463 -1.77 -34.07 17.20
CA SER A 463 -0.83 -33.02 17.60
C SER A 463 -1.46 -31.63 17.73
N LEU A 464 -2.53 -31.32 17.03
CA LEU A 464 -3.19 -30.01 17.14
C LEU A 464 -3.84 -29.87 18.49
N LEU A 465 -3.51 -28.81 19.23
CA LEU A 465 -4.02 -28.52 20.58
C LEU A 465 -5.20 -27.55 20.52
N ALA A 466 -5.01 -26.42 19.85
CA ALA A 466 -6.03 -25.42 19.66
C ALA A 466 -5.70 -24.49 18.47
N VAL A 467 -6.72 -23.83 17.95
CA VAL A 467 -6.60 -22.77 16.96
C VAL A 467 -7.34 -21.54 17.46
N ILE A 468 -6.66 -20.39 17.45
CA ILE A 468 -7.29 -19.08 17.69
C ILE A 468 -7.55 -18.40 16.35
N GLY A 469 -8.81 -18.10 16.06
CA GLY A 469 -9.16 -17.13 15.04
C GLY A 469 -9.17 -15.72 15.62
N GLN A 470 -8.57 -14.76 14.91
CA GLN A 470 -8.36 -13.42 15.45
C GLN A 470 -8.61 -12.31 14.42
N ARG A 471 -9.27 -11.23 14.89
CA ARG A 471 -9.41 -9.94 14.17
C ARG A 471 -9.16 -8.80 15.16
N LEU A 472 -8.85 -7.62 14.62
CA LEU A 472 -8.76 -6.39 15.40
C LEU A 472 -9.93 -5.47 15.06
N VAL A 473 -10.60 -4.97 16.09
CA VAL A 473 -11.63 -3.92 16.01
C VAL A 473 -11.13 -2.66 16.69
N ARG A 474 -11.58 -1.50 16.26
CA ARG A 474 -11.24 -0.22 16.88
C ARG A 474 -11.96 -0.06 18.20
N LYS A 475 -11.27 0.46 19.21
CA LYS A 475 -11.86 0.82 20.50
C LYS A 475 -12.60 2.14 20.40
N ILE A 476 -13.79 2.23 20.94
CA ILE A 476 -14.51 3.50 21.09
C ILE A 476 -13.70 4.44 21.99
N CYS A 477 -13.59 5.68 21.58
CA CYS A 477 -12.98 6.74 22.38
C CYS A 477 -13.79 6.96 23.67
N THR A 478 -13.16 6.83 24.81
CA THR A 478 -13.81 6.95 26.12
C THR A 478 -14.32 8.38 26.38
N ALA A 479 -13.68 9.39 25.79
CA ALA A 479 -14.05 10.79 25.98
C ALA A 479 -15.33 11.21 25.22
N CYS A 480 -15.68 10.49 24.12
CA CYS A 480 -16.86 10.84 23.31
C CYS A 480 -17.81 9.65 23.09
N ARG A 481 -17.75 8.64 23.99
CA ARG A 481 -18.65 7.48 23.95
C ARG A 481 -20.08 7.88 24.30
N THR A 482 -21.02 7.50 23.44
CA THR A 482 -22.47 7.67 23.65
C THR A 482 -23.23 6.40 23.27
N GLU A 483 -24.46 6.26 23.70
CA GLU A 483 -25.34 5.19 23.26
C GLU A 483 -25.59 5.28 21.75
N ASP A 484 -25.71 4.14 21.10
CA ASP A 484 -25.94 4.02 19.67
C ASP A 484 -27.33 3.44 19.40
N SER A 485 -28.08 4.12 18.53
CA SER A 485 -29.38 3.64 18.05
C SER A 485 -29.17 2.63 16.92
N ILE A 486 -29.24 1.36 17.23
CA ILE A 486 -28.99 0.28 16.26
C ILE A 486 -30.22 0.03 15.40
N PRO A 487 -30.05 -0.02 14.05
CA PRO A 487 -31.14 -0.33 13.13
C PRO A 487 -31.77 -1.70 13.42
N PRO A 488 -33.11 -1.86 13.32
CA PRO A 488 -33.81 -3.12 13.60
C PRO A 488 -33.27 -4.33 12.83
N ARG A 489 -32.75 -4.10 11.61
CA ARG A 489 -32.12 -5.15 10.80
C ARG A 489 -30.87 -5.71 11.49
N MET A 490 -30.01 -4.86 12.03
CA MET A 490 -28.80 -5.27 12.75
C MET A 490 -29.15 -5.97 14.07
N LEU A 491 -30.15 -5.45 14.79
CA LEU A 491 -30.61 -6.10 16.04
C LEU A 491 -31.10 -7.53 15.79
N ARG A 492 -31.81 -7.79 14.69
CA ARG A 492 -32.22 -9.16 14.33
C ARG A 492 -31.02 -10.09 14.10
N GLN A 493 -29.94 -9.59 13.50
CA GLN A 493 -28.74 -10.39 13.23
C GLN A 493 -27.95 -10.74 14.51
N VAL A 494 -28.04 -9.93 15.56
CA VAL A 494 -27.35 -10.21 16.84
C VAL A 494 -28.20 -11.01 17.81
N LYS A 495 -29.51 -11.17 17.57
CA LYS A 495 -30.44 -11.78 18.51
C LYS A 495 -30.01 -13.18 19.00
N GLY A 496 -29.41 -13.99 18.10
CA GLY A 496 -28.91 -15.33 18.45
C GLY A 496 -27.64 -15.36 19.32
N TYR A 497 -27.01 -14.21 19.53
CA TYR A 497 -25.79 -14.05 20.33
C TYR A 497 -26.01 -13.31 21.65
N LEU A 498 -27.28 -12.94 21.95
CA LEU A 498 -27.65 -12.22 23.15
C LEU A 498 -28.12 -13.20 24.22
N ASP A 499 -27.52 -13.13 25.40
CA ASP A 499 -27.95 -13.88 26.56
C ASP A 499 -29.04 -13.07 27.29
N GLY A 500 -30.30 -13.53 27.27
CA GLY A 500 -31.40 -12.97 28.07
C GLY A 500 -32.38 -12.03 27.29
N ASN A 501 -33.45 -11.63 28.01
CA ASN A 501 -34.59 -10.86 27.48
C ASN A 501 -34.43 -9.33 27.59
N ALA A 502 -33.31 -8.81 28.09
CA ALA A 502 -33.09 -7.37 28.23
C ALA A 502 -32.79 -6.73 26.88
N ALA A 503 -33.30 -5.52 26.64
CA ALA A 503 -32.95 -4.75 25.45
C ALA A 503 -31.45 -4.42 25.45
N PRO A 504 -30.67 -4.84 24.41
CA PRO A 504 -29.24 -4.62 24.40
C PRO A 504 -28.93 -3.14 24.17
N VAL A 505 -28.01 -2.59 24.95
CA VAL A 505 -27.48 -1.23 24.75
C VAL A 505 -26.11 -1.32 24.07
N PHE A 506 -25.98 -0.60 22.98
CA PHE A 506 -24.73 -0.49 22.22
C PHE A 506 -24.19 0.94 22.27
N TYR A 507 -22.92 1.11 21.93
CA TYR A 507 -22.25 2.40 22.02
C TYR A 507 -21.52 2.76 20.74
N LYS A 508 -21.33 4.08 20.52
CA LYS A 508 -20.49 4.66 19.46
C LYS A 508 -19.66 5.82 19.99
N GLY A 509 -18.63 6.19 19.24
CA GLY A 509 -17.90 7.43 19.45
C GLY A 509 -18.45 8.53 18.53
N THR A 510 -18.77 9.68 19.08
CA THR A 510 -19.28 10.82 18.30
C THR A 510 -18.20 11.64 17.62
N GLY A 511 -16.93 11.44 18.02
CA GLY A 511 -15.79 12.22 17.56
C GLY A 511 -15.49 13.40 18.49
N CYS A 512 -14.23 13.56 18.90
CA CYS A 512 -13.73 14.68 19.70
C CYS A 512 -12.23 14.91 19.38
N GLU A 513 -11.63 15.97 19.90
CA GLU A 513 -10.22 16.27 19.71
C GLU A 513 -9.29 15.11 20.14
N ALA A 514 -9.59 14.45 21.26
CA ALA A 514 -8.79 13.33 21.75
C ALA A 514 -8.68 12.16 20.78
N CYS A 515 -9.72 11.92 19.98
CA CYS A 515 -9.74 10.87 18.95
C CYS A 515 -9.62 11.45 17.52
N GLN A 516 -9.26 12.73 17.39
CA GLN A 516 -9.17 13.43 16.11
C GLN A 516 -10.45 13.25 15.27
N TYR A 517 -11.60 13.41 15.93
CA TYR A 517 -12.95 13.30 15.38
C TYR A 517 -13.32 11.95 14.75
N SER A 518 -12.46 10.91 14.90
CA SER A 518 -12.72 9.56 14.40
C SER A 518 -13.74 8.77 15.21
N GLY A 519 -13.97 9.13 16.47
CA GLY A 519 -14.77 8.37 17.42
C GLY A 519 -14.05 7.15 18.03
N TYR A 520 -12.80 6.83 17.61
CA TYR A 520 -12.06 5.65 18.01
C TYR A 520 -10.63 5.97 18.42
N ILE A 521 -10.07 5.19 19.36
CA ILE A 521 -8.67 5.26 19.78
C ILE A 521 -8.13 3.86 20.07
N GLY A 522 -7.17 3.42 19.27
CA GLY A 522 -6.53 2.13 19.41
C GLY A 522 -7.42 0.95 19.01
N ARG A 523 -6.94 -0.27 19.24
CA ARG A 523 -7.60 -1.50 18.79
C ARG A 523 -7.68 -2.50 19.92
N VAL A 524 -8.62 -3.44 19.82
CA VAL A 524 -8.75 -4.62 20.69
C VAL A 524 -8.99 -5.85 19.83
N GLY A 525 -8.46 -7.01 20.26
CA GLY A 525 -8.73 -8.28 19.60
C GLY A 525 -10.17 -8.72 19.79
N ILE A 526 -10.75 -9.34 18.78
CA ILE A 526 -11.89 -10.25 18.92
C ILE A 526 -11.42 -11.64 18.53
N PHE A 527 -11.88 -12.64 19.24
CA PHE A 527 -11.33 -13.99 19.20
C PHE A 527 -12.40 -15.05 19.08
N GLU A 528 -12.03 -16.15 18.47
CA GLU A 528 -12.69 -17.44 18.56
C GLU A 528 -11.65 -18.51 18.90
N LEU A 529 -11.98 -19.42 19.76
CA LEU A 529 -11.07 -20.48 20.20
C LEU A 529 -11.64 -21.86 19.87
N LEU A 530 -10.96 -22.56 18.96
CA LEU A 530 -11.25 -23.95 18.64
C LEU A 530 -10.28 -24.85 19.42
N ARG A 531 -10.76 -25.43 20.52
CA ARG A 531 -10.02 -26.42 21.32
C ARG A 531 -10.20 -27.80 20.71
N MET A 532 -9.13 -28.57 20.56
CA MET A 532 -9.15 -29.91 20.00
C MET A 532 -9.62 -30.93 21.07
N THR A 533 -10.94 -31.09 21.20
CA THR A 533 -11.60 -32.05 22.07
C THR A 533 -11.57 -33.48 21.48
N PRO A 534 -11.80 -34.53 22.27
CA PRO A 534 -11.89 -35.88 21.73
C PRO A 534 -12.95 -36.05 20.64
N ALA A 535 -14.08 -35.34 20.73
CA ALA A 535 -15.13 -35.38 19.72
C ALA A 535 -14.68 -34.74 18.38
N LEU A 536 -14.00 -33.57 18.45
CA LEU A 536 -13.41 -32.94 17.28
C LEU A 536 -12.32 -33.79 16.65
N LYS A 537 -11.43 -34.37 17.44
CA LYS A 537 -10.37 -35.27 16.96
C LYS A 537 -10.93 -36.46 16.20
N ALA A 538 -12.03 -37.06 16.68
CA ALA A 538 -12.69 -38.16 16.04
C ALA A 538 -13.42 -37.77 14.72
N THR A 539 -13.72 -36.48 14.55
CA THR A 539 -14.37 -35.95 13.33
C THR A 539 -13.38 -35.72 12.19
N ILE A 540 -12.08 -35.50 12.53
CA ILE A 540 -11.07 -35.21 11.52
C ILE A 540 -10.76 -36.49 10.72
N SER A 541 -11.09 -36.49 9.46
CA SER A 541 -10.85 -37.56 8.50
C SER A 541 -10.71 -36.99 7.09
N ALA A 542 -10.27 -37.80 6.15
CA ALA A 542 -10.26 -37.44 4.74
C ALA A 542 -11.68 -37.16 4.26
N GLY A 543 -11.91 -35.93 3.77
CA GLY A 543 -13.23 -35.51 3.26
C GLY A 543 -14.12 -34.78 4.29
N VAL A 544 -13.66 -34.55 5.51
CA VAL A 544 -14.38 -33.73 6.49
C VAL A 544 -14.56 -32.30 5.94
N THR A 545 -15.73 -31.72 6.19
CA THR A 545 -16.05 -30.37 5.75
C THR A 545 -15.94 -29.36 6.89
N ASP A 546 -15.76 -28.07 6.56
CA ASP A 546 -15.82 -26.98 7.52
C ASP A 546 -17.11 -26.98 8.35
N VAL A 547 -18.23 -27.29 7.71
CA VAL A 547 -19.55 -27.39 8.37
C VAL A 547 -19.57 -28.49 9.42
N ASP A 548 -18.95 -29.65 9.16
CA ASP A 548 -18.92 -30.77 10.12
C ASP A 548 -18.07 -30.40 11.34
N ILE A 549 -16.91 -29.80 11.13
CA ILE A 549 -16.04 -29.34 12.21
C ILE A 549 -16.77 -28.29 13.06
N ARG A 550 -17.40 -27.30 12.43
CA ARG A 550 -18.14 -26.24 13.09
C ARG A 550 -19.29 -26.78 13.93
N ARG A 551 -20.08 -27.71 13.38
CA ARG A 551 -21.22 -28.34 14.06
C ARG A 551 -20.78 -29.07 15.34
N VAL A 552 -19.67 -29.80 15.30
CA VAL A 552 -19.14 -30.48 16.47
C VAL A 552 -18.55 -29.47 17.47
N ALA A 553 -17.79 -28.48 16.97
CA ALA A 553 -17.21 -27.45 17.81
C ALA A 553 -18.27 -26.64 18.59
N GLU A 554 -19.37 -26.24 17.95
CA GLU A 554 -20.48 -25.49 18.59
C GLU A 554 -21.14 -26.28 19.74
N ARG A 555 -21.30 -27.58 19.55
CA ARG A 555 -21.80 -28.46 20.62
C ARG A 555 -20.85 -28.52 21.84
N GLU A 556 -19.57 -28.34 21.62
CA GLU A 556 -18.51 -28.34 22.61
C GLU A 556 -18.21 -26.91 23.17
N GLY A 557 -19.05 -25.93 22.82
CA GLY A 557 -18.97 -24.57 23.36
C GLY A 557 -18.14 -23.57 22.54
N TYR A 558 -17.70 -23.95 21.35
CA TYR A 558 -17.07 -22.99 20.41
C TYR A 558 -18.03 -21.84 20.10
N ARG A 559 -17.49 -20.64 20.07
CA ARG A 559 -18.20 -19.43 19.70
C ARG A 559 -17.45 -18.73 18.54
N PRO A 560 -18.14 -18.33 17.46
CA PRO A 560 -17.50 -17.64 16.34
C PRO A 560 -17.05 -16.23 16.73
N LEU A 561 -16.12 -15.66 15.97
CA LEU A 561 -15.55 -14.30 16.14
C LEU A 561 -16.60 -13.22 16.44
N VAL A 562 -17.72 -13.27 15.73
CA VAL A 562 -18.81 -12.29 15.87
C VAL A 562 -19.40 -12.31 17.28
N ALA A 563 -19.47 -13.47 17.95
CA ALA A 563 -20.01 -13.59 19.29
C ALA A 563 -19.16 -12.83 20.34
N ASP A 564 -17.84 -12.98 20.27
CA ASP A 564 -16.92 -12.21 21.14
C ASP A 564 -16.97 -10.72 20.82
N GLY A 565 -17.05 -10.37 19.51
CA GLY A 565 -17.22 -8.99 19.07
C GLY A 565 -18.48 -8.34 19.64
N ILE A 566 -19.63 -9.04 19.62
CA ILE A 566 -20.88 -8.54 20.17
C ILE A 566 -20.79 -8.35 21.69
N LYS A 567 -20.18 -9.27 22.42
CA LYS A 567 -19.92 -9.11 23.87
C LYS A 567 -19.11 -7.85 24.17
N LYS A 568 -18.05 -7.59 23.39
CA LYS A 568 -17.23 -6.38 23.52
C LYS A 568 -17.97 -5.11 23.13
N ALA A 569 -18.89 -5.19 22.15
CA ALA A 569 -19.73 -4.07 21.77
C ALA A 569 -20.76 -3.74 22.87
N LEU A 570 -21.37 -4.73 23.51
CA LEU A 570 -22.26 -4.55 24.67
C LEU A 570 -21.50 -3.95 25.87
N ALA A 571 -20.24 -4.34 26.07
CA ALA A 571 -19.37 -3.75 27.08
C ALA A 571 -18.91 -2.31 26.75
N GLY A 572 -19.27 -1.78 25.58
CA GLY A 572 -18.88 -0.44 25.13
C GLY A 572 -17.41 -0.28 24.76
N LEU A 573 -16.70 -1.38 24.53
CA LEU A 573 -15.29 -1.37 24.10
C LEU A 573 -15.16 -1.03 22.61
N THR A 574 -16.11 -1.49 21.80
CA THR A 574 -16.17 -1.26 20.36
C THR A 574 -17.62 -1.00 19.92
N SER A 575 -17.86 -0.60 18.67
CA SER A 575 -19.20 -0.45 18.14
C SER A 575 -19.64 -1.71 17.38
N LEU A 576 -20.95 -1.96 17.32
CA LEU A 576 -21.51 -3.06 16.56
C LEU A 576 -21.18 -2.95 15.06
N THR A 577 -21.16 -1.73 14.53
CA THR A 577 -20.76 -1.44 13.14
C THR A 577 -19.32 -1.89 12.88
N GLU A 578 -18.41 -1.68 13.82
CA GLU A 578 -17.01 -2.07 13.69
C GLU A 578 -16.86 -3.61 13.74
N VAL A 579 -17.62 -4.28 14.62
CA VAL A 579 -17.65 -5.75 14.66
C VAL A 579 -18.10 -6.31 13.31
N PHE A 580 -19.20 -5.81 12.77
CA PHE A 580 -19.74 -6.29 11.48
C PHE A 580 -18.83 -5.96 10.28
N ARG A 581 -18.01 -4.92 10.38
CA ARG A 581 -17.00 -4.59 9.35
C ARG A 581 -15.96 -5.70 9.20
N VAL A 582 -15.57 -6.34 10.28
CA VAL A 582 -14.46 -7.33 10.30
C VAL A 582 -14.92 -8.77 10.48
N ALA A 583 -16.06 -8.98 11.12
CA ALA A 583 -16.68 -10.26 11.37
C ALA A 583 -18.22 -10.15 11.18
N PRO A 584 -18.69 -10.09 9.93
CA PRO A 584 -20.13 -10.05 9.66
C PRO A 584 -20.78 -11.34 10.18
N PRO A 585 -21.98 -11.25 10.82
CA PRO A 585 -22.71 -12.44 11.22
C PRO A 585 -23.10 -13.27 9.98
N GLU A 586 -23.04 -14.60 10.11
CA GLU A 586 -23.55 -15.48 9.08
C GLU A 586 -25.06 -15.27 8.93
N VAL A 587 -25.52 -15.12 7.70
CA VAL A 587 -26.97 -15.03 7.43
C VAL A 587 -27.52 -16.43 7.66
N GLN A 588 -28.19 -16.64 8.79
CA GLN A 588 -28.97 -17.86 9.01
C GLN A 588 -30.02 -17.93 7.90
N THR A 589 -29.80 -18.75 6.89
CA THR A 589 -30.85 -19.13 5.96
C THR A 589 -31.87 -19.92 6.75
N ALA A 590 -33.15 -19.58 6.61
CA ALA A 590 -34.30 -20.13 7.33
C ALA A 590 -34.47 -21.67 7.19
N GLY A 591 -33.44 -22.38 6.76
CA GLY A 591 -33.38 -23.83 6.63
C GLY A 591 -32.89 -24.59 7.88
N ASP A 592 -32.15 -23.93 8.79
CA ASP A 592 -31.54 -24.64 9.95
C ASP A 592 -32.39 -24.59 11.25
N ALA A 593 -33.57 -23.98 11.20
CA ALA A 593 -34.48 -23.90 12.35
C ALA A 593 -35.33 -25.17 12.57
N LEU A 594 -35.05 -26.25 11.86
CA LEU A 594 -35.87 -27.48 11.89
C LEU A 594 -35.20 -28.70 12.53
N ILE A 595 -34.20 -28.55 13.44
CA ILE A 595 -33.71 -29.67 14.25
C ILE A 595 -33.59 -29.24 15.71
N ALA A 596 -34.64 -28.63 16.28
CA ALA A 596 -34.94 -28.76 17.70
C ALA A 596 -36.06 -29.78 17.79
N LYS A 597 -35.77 -31.01 18.17
CA LYS A 597 -36.80 -31.99 18.52
C LYS A 597 -37.61 -31.44 19.69
N PRO A 598 -38.92 -31.29 19.55
CA PRO A 598 -39.77 -31.06 20.71
C PRO A 598 -39.76 -32.33 21.54
N SER A 599 -39.49 -32.20 22.86
CA SER A 599 -39.79 -33.22 23.86
C SER A 599 -41.31 -33.49 23.79
N PHE A 600 -41.64 -34.72 23.50
CA PHE A 600 -43.00 -35.22 23.47
C PHE A 600 -43.46 -35.41 24.90
N ASP A 601 -44.42 -34.60 25.34
CA ASP A 601 -45.23 -34.89 26.54
C ASP A 601 -46.61 -35.39 26.03
N PRO A 602 -47.02 -36.61 26.40
CA PRO A 602 -48.24 -37.20 25.86
C PRO A 602 -49.43 -36.90 26.77
N SER A 603 -49.93 -35.68 26.71
CA SER A 603 -51.25 -35.33 27.25
C SER A 603 -51.70 -34.02 26.66
N ASP A 604 -52.42 -34.12 25.53
CA ASP A 604 -53.58 -33.29 25.21
C ASP A 604 -54.12 -33.68 23.82
N GLU A 605 -55.12 -34.51 23.82
CA GLU A 605 -56.05 -34.73 22.73
C GLU A 605 -57.05 -33.55 22.79
N ASP A 606 -57.27 -32.79 21.73
CA ASP A 606 -58.52 -32.66 21.05
C ASP A 606 -58.54 -31.48 20.01
N ASN A 607 -59.28 -31.79 18.94
CA ASN A 607 -59.99 -30.92 17.99
C ASN A 607 -59.29 -30.44 16.68
N SER A 608 -59.57 -31.29 15.65
CA SER A 608 -60.27 -31.06 14.40
C SER A 608 -59.78 -29.99 13.36
N PRO A 609 -59.91 -30.30 12.07
CA PRO A 609 -59.10 -29.79 10.98
C PRO A 609 -59.73 -28.63 10.24
N THR A 610 -58.92 -27.68 9.83
CA THR A 610 -59.25 -26.84 8.67
C THR A 610 -58.17 -27.00 7.59
N ASP A 611 -58.63 -27.49 6.47
CA ASP A 611 -57.94 -27.64 5.20
C ASP A 611 -57.50 -26.26 4.68
N GLU A 612 -56.19 -26.01 4.67
CA GLU A 612 -55.54 -25.12 3.71
C GLU A 612 -54.22 -25.77 3.28
N PRO A 613 -53.93 -25.85 1.95
CA PRO A 613 -52.73 -26.53 1.44
C PRO A 613 -51.49 -25.67 1.75
N PRO A 614 -50.33 -26.28 1.98
CA PRO A 614 -49.08 -25.57 2.26
C PRO A 614 -48.71 -24.70 1.06
N VAL A 615 -48.55 -23.42 1.31
CA VAL A 615 -47.96 -22.46 0.36
C VAL A 615 -46.52 -22.89 0.09
N VAL A 616 -46.33 -23.55 -1.03
CA VAL A 616 -44.99 -23.79 -1.61
C VAL A 616 -44.40 -22.43 -1.92
N ALA A 617 -43.37 -22.04 -1.15
CA ALA A 617 -42.59 -20.85 -1.46
C ALA A 617 -41.99 -21.03 -2.87
N ASN A 618 -42.56 -20.32 -3.81
CA ASN A 618 -42.08 -20.20 -5.18
C ASN A 618 -40.71 -19.55 -5.15
N ILE A 619 -39.62 -20.32 -5.14
CA ILE A 619 -38.28 -19.84 -5.33
C ILE A 619 -38.18 -19.34 -6.77
N ARG A 620 -38.32 -18.03 -6.94
CA ARG A 620 -38.16 -17.39 -8.24
C ARG A 620 -36.75 -17.64 -8.77
N PRO A 621 -36.56 -18.18 -9.97
CA PRO A 621 -35.23 -18.40 -10.52
C PRO A 621 -34.51 -17.07 -10.65
N LYS A 622 -33.21 -17.02 -10.25
CA LYS A 622 -32.37 -15.81 -10.35
C LYS A 622 -32.23 -15.39 -11.81
N ARG A 623 -32.45 -14.10 -12.09
CA ARG A 623 -32.46 -13.53 -13.45
C ARG A 623 -31.14 -12.85 -13.75
N ILE A 624 -30.53 -13.19 -14.90
CA ILE A 624 -29.26 -12.61 -15.37
C ILE A 624 -29.53 -11.92 -16.71
N LEU A 625 -29.16 -10.63 -16.81
CA LEU A 625 -29.19 -9.90 -18.06
C LEU A 625 -27.84 -9.99 -18.77
N ILE A 626 -27.84 -10.53 -19.99
CA ILE A 626 -26.67 -10.58 -20.88
C ILE A 626 -26.79 -9.48 -21.91
N VAL A 627 -25.74 -8.67 -22.08
CA VAL A 627 -25.69 -7.56 -23.03
C VAL A 627 -24.46 -7.72 -23.93
N ASP A 628 -24.66 -8.01 -25.20
CA ASP A 628 -23.62 -8.17 -26.20
C ASP A 628 -24.23 -7.94 -27.60
N ASP A 629 -23.52 -7.31 -28.52
CA ASP A 629 -24.03 -7.06 -29.88
C ASP A 629 -23.89 -8.31 -30.79
N SER A 630 -23.19 -9.32 -30.33
CA SER A 630 -23.04 -10.60 -31.01
C SER A 630 -24.08 -11.64 -30.57
N GLU A 631 -25.03 -11.98 -31.43
CA GLU A 631 -26.02 -13.05 -31.18
C GLU A 631 -25.36 -14.38 -30.83
N ILE A 632 -24.17 -14.67 -31.36
CA ILE A 632 -23.42 -15.89 -31.06
C ILE A 632 -22.97 -15.92 -29.61
N VAL A 633 -22.43 -14.80 -29.12
CA VAL A 633 -21.96 -14.67 -27.72
C VAL A 633 -23.15 -14.77 -26.78
N ILE A 634 -24.22 -14.05 -27.05
CA ILE A 634 -25.48 -14.15 -26.30
C ILE A 634 -25.93 -15.60 -26.17
N LYS A 635 -25.99 -16.31 -27.30
CA LYS A 635 -26.47 -17.71 -27.33
C LYS A 635 -25.58 -18.69 -26.54
N VAL A 636 -24.24 -18.48 -26.63
CA VAL A 636 -23.28 -19.31 -25.88
C VAL A 636 -23.41 -19.04 -24.38
N LEU A 637 -23.47 -17.78 -23.96
CA LEU A 637 -23.58 -17.42 -22.55
C LEU A 637 -24.93 -17.83 -21.96
N SER A 638 -26.04 -17.70 -22.74
CA SER A 638 -27.36 -18.13 -22.34
C SER A 638 -27.37 -19.63 -22.07
N ASN A 639 -26.84 -20.45 -22.99
CA ASN A 639 -26.79 -21.91 -22.82
C ASN A 639 -26.01 -22.32 -21.56
N ILE A 640 -24.90 -21.63 -21.26
CA ILE A 640 -24.08 -21.90 -20.05
C ILE A 640 -24.87 -21.57 -18.79
N LEU A 641 -25.60 -20.46 -18.77
CA LEU A 641 -26.29 -19.97 -17.56
C LEU A 641 -27.61 -20.74 -17.35
N GLU A 642 -28.34 -21.07 -18.43
CA GLU A 642 -29.58 -21.86 -18.39
C GLU A 642 -29.32 -23.30 -17.94
N SER A 643 -28.15 -23.89 -18.30
CA SER A 643 -27.77 -25.22 -17.81
C SER A 643 -27.63 -25.29 -16.28
N GLU A 644 -27.34 -24.15 -15.64
CA GLU A 644 -27.28 -24.00 -14.18
C GLU A 644 -28.57 -23.43 -13.56
N LYS A 645 -29.68 -23.50 -14.31
CA LYS A 645 -31.04 -23.08 -13.89
C LYS A 645 -31.22 -21.59 -13.60
N TYR A 646 -30.36 -20.72 -14.15
CA TYR A 646 -30.59 -19.27 -14.15
C TYR A 646 -31.59 -18.89 -15.24
N SER A 647 -32.42 -17.86 -14.98
CA SER A 647 -33.29 -17.28 -16.00
C SER A 647 -32.52 -16.17 -16.73
N VAL A 648 -32.40 -16.26 -18.05
CA VAL A 648 -31.60 -15.34 -18.85
C VAL A 648 -32.50 -14.31 -19.53
N ILE A 649 -32.10 -13.05 -19.47
CA ILE A 649 -32.63 -11.92 -20.22
C ILE A 649 -31.52 -11.45 -21.14
N THR A 650 -31.82 -11.08 -22.38
CA THR A 650 -30.83 -10.66 -23.36
C THR A 650 -31.07 -9.24 -23.86
N ALA A 651 -30.02 -8.50 -24.18
CA ALA A 651 -30.09 -7.20 -24.84
C ALA A 651 -28.93 -7.08 -25.85
N ALA A 652 -29.18 -6.43 -26.98
CA ALA A 652 -28.21 -6.28 -28.05
C ALA A 652 -27.32 -5.03 -27.92
N ASP A 653 -27.65 -4.11 -27.01
CA ASP A 653 -26.88 -2.90 -26.74
C ASP A 653 -27.21 -2.28 -25.38
N GLY A 654 -26.46 -1.24 -25.00
CA GLY A 654 -26.59 -0.62 -23.69
C GLY A 654 -27.92 0.11 -23.45
N LEU A 655 -28.57 0.66 -24.47
CA LEU A 655 -29.87 1.33 -24.32
C LEU A 655 -30.97 0.33 -24.02
N GLU A 656 -31.03 -0.74 -24.79
CA GLU A 656 -31.98 -1.84 -24.56
C GLU A 656 -31.74 -2.49 -23.20
N ALA A 657 -30.46 -2.63 -22.81
CA ALA A 657 -30.08 -3.17 -21.51
C ALA A 657 -30.56 -2.28 -20.35
N LEU A 658 -30.43 -0.97 -20.48
CA LEU A 658 -30.88 -0.01 -19.45
C LEU A 658 -32.39 -0.09 -19.25
N GLU A 659 -33.16 -0.13 -20.34
CA GLU A 659 -34.64 -0.29 -20.31
C GLU A 659 -35.06 -1.61 -19.64
N LYS A 660 -34.43 -2.73 -20.05
CA LYS A 660 -34.71 -4.04 -19.49
C LYS A 660 -34.29 -4.16 -18.03
N ALA A 661 -33.16 -3.56 -17.64
CA ALA A 661 -32.73 -3.55 -16.25
C ALA A 661 -33.71 -2.82 -15.32
N GLN A 662 -34.32 -1.73 -15.78
CA GLN A 662 -35.36 -0.99 -15.02
C GLN A 662 -36.69 -1.76 -14.90
N ARG A 663 -37.13 -2.38 -16.02
CA ARG A 663 -38.41 -3.07 -16.09
C ARG A 663 -38.39 -4.44 -15.41
N GLU A 664 -37.34 -5.23 -15.69
CA GLU A 664 -37.27 -6.63 -15.31
C GLU A 664 -36.45 -6.90 -14.04
N ARG A 665 -35.65 -5.92 -13.58
CA ARG A 665 -34.84 -5.96 -12.38
C ARG A 665 -34.03 -7.26 -12.24
N PRO A 666 -33.03 -7.47 -13.10
CA PRO A 666 -32.19 -8.66 -13.02
C PRO A 666 -31.37 -8.67 -11.72
N ASP A 667 -31.00 -9.87 -11.25
CA ASP A 667 -30.16 -10.06 -10.08
C ASP A 667 -28.66 -9.84 -10.39
N LEU A 668 -28.29 -9.90 -11.69
CA LEU A 668 -26.91 -9.70 -12.19
C LEU A 668 -26.95 -9.24 -13.65
N ILE A 669 -26.01 -8.40 -14.04
CA ILE A 669 -25.80 -8.00 -15.45
C ILE A 669 -24.42 -8.46 -15.91
N ILE A 670 -24.33 -9.03 -17.12
CA ILE A 670 -23.09 -9.37 -17.82
C ILE A 670 -23.09 -8.58 -19.12
N SER A 671 -22.17 -7.63 -19.28
CA SER A 671 -22.16 -6.70 -20.40
C SER A 671 -20.83 -6.74 -21.17
N ASP A 672 -20.89 -6.72 -22.49
CA ASP A 672 -19.73 -6.39 -23.31
C ASP A 672 -19.32 -4.92 -23.11
N LEU A 673 -18.05 -4.65 -23.35
CA LEU A 673 -17.48 -3.30 -23.26
C LEU A 673 -17.81 -2.46 -24.50
N VAL A 674 -17.69 -3.07 -25.68
CA VAL A 674 -17.82 -2.39 -26.97
C VAL A 674 -19.10 -2.81 -27.65
N MET A 675 -20.08 -1.94 -27.71
CA MET A 675 -21.40 -2.17 -28.30
C MET A 675 -21.91 -0.92 -29.01
N PRO A 676 -22.79 -1.05 -30.02
CA PRO A 676 -23.38 0.11 -30.71
C PRO A 676 -24.36 0.89 -29.80
N ARG A 677 -24.65 2.13 -30.14
CA ARG A 677 -25.57 3.07 -29.52
C ARG A 677 -25.16 3.54 -28.10
N MET A 678 -24.94 2.62 -27.17
CA MET A 678 -24.44 2.87 -25.82
C MET A 678 -23.43 1.77 -25.46
N ASN A 679 -22.20 2.12 -25.18
CA ASN A 679 -21.14 1.18 -24.83
C ASN A 679 -21.29 0.70 -23.37
N GLY A 680 -20.57 -0.38 -23.00
CA GLY A 680 -20.68 -0.97 -21.68
C GLY A 680 -20.30 -0.05 -20.53
N MET A 681 -19.37 0.88 -20.75
CA MET A 681 -18.95 1.86 -19.74
C MET A 681 -20.03 2.92 -19.48
N GLU A 682 -20.68 3.39 -20.54
CA GLU A 682 -21.82 4.31 -20.45
C GLU A 682 -23.00 3.64 -19.76
N LEU A 683 -23.25 2.36 -20.07
CA LEU A 683 -24.28 1.56 -19.41
C LEU A 683 -24.02 1.42 -17.90
N VAL A 684 -22.80 1.11 -17.49
CA VAL A 684 -22.42 1.02 -16.07
C VAL A 684 -22.69 2.34 -15.36
N LYS A 685 -22.23 3.47 -15.91
CA LYS A 685 -22.46 4.80 -15.34
C LYS A 685 -23.95 5.11 -15.20
N ALA A 686 -24.74 4.81 -16.25
CA ALA A 686 -26.18 5.05 -16.24
C ALA A 686 -26.90 4.18 -15.19
N LEU A 687 -26.56 2.89 -15.06
CA LEU A 687 -27.15 2.00 -14.07
C LEU A 687 -26.76 2.38 -12.64
N LYS A 688 -25.49 2.73 -12.39
CA LYS A 688 -25.00 3.09 -11.04
C LYS A 688 -25.48 4.49 -10.59
N SER A 689 -25.86 5.38 -11.49
CA SER A 689 -26.42 6.69 -11.16
C SER A 689 -27.89 6.63 -10.70
N GLN A 690 -28.63 5.57 -10.99
CA GLN A 690 -30.06 5.45 -10.70
C GLN A 690 -30.33 4.64 -9.43
N LEU A 691 -31.19 5.14 -8.53
CA LEU A 691 -31.53 4.51 -7.25
C LEU A 691 -32.13 3.09 -7.40
N SER A 692 -32.84 2.82 -8.50
CA SER A 692 -33.51 1.53 -8.78
C SER A 692 -32.56 0.43 -9.25
N THR A 693 -31.41 0.78 -9.85
CA THR A 693 -30.52 -0.19 -10.53
C THR A 693 -29.09 -0.18 -9.98
N ARG A 694 -28.69 0.82 -9.19
CA ARG A 694 -27.31 0.99 -8.70
C ARG A 694 -26.75 -0.19 -7.89
N TYR A 695 -27.62 -0.99 -7.28
CA TYR A 695 -27.21 -2.14 -6.46
C TYR A 695 -27.08 -3.44 -7.25
N ILE A 696 -27.49 -3.46 -8.53
CA ILE A 696 -27.35 -4.63 -9.38
C ILE A 696 -25.86 -4.81 -9.68
N PRO A 697 -25.26 -5.99 -9.37
CA PRO A 697 -23.88 -6.27 -9.70
C PRO A 697 -23.68 -6.39 -11.22
N ILE A 698 -22.55 -5.90 -11.72
CA ILE A 698 -22.24 -5.84 -13.16
C ILE A 698 -20.89 -6.48 -13.40
N ILE A 699 -20.86 -7.53 -14.26
CA ILE A 699 -19.63 -8.17 -14.76
C ILE A 699 -19.40 -7.69 -16.19
N MET A 700 -18.22 -7.09 -16.46
CA MET A 700 -17.85 -6.64 -17.80
C MET A 700 -17.06 -7.71 -18.55
N LEU A 701 -17.34 -7.87 -19.87
CA LEU A 701 -16.57 -8.71 -20.76
C LEU A 701 -15.56 -7.87 -21.54
N THR A 702 -14.26 -8.22 -21.52
CA THR A 702 -13.20 -7.45 -22.16
C THR A 702 -12.30 -8.31 -23.07
N VAL A 703 -11.61 -7.70 -24.04
CA VAL A 703 -10.61 -8.36 -24.89
C VAL A 703 -9.22 -8.10 -24.30
N ARG A 704 -8.38 -9.10 -24.16
CA ARG A 704 -7.09 -9.19 -23.43
C ARG A 704 -6.02 -8.12 -23.71
N LYS A 705 -6.27 -7.13 -24.56
CA LYS A 705 -5.25 -6.17 -25.03
C LYS A 705 -5.28 -4.79 -24.37
N GLU A 706 -6.22 -4.51 -23.46
CA GLU A 706 -6.42 -3.15 -22.94
C GLU A 706 -6.43 -3.17 -21.40
N VAL A 707 -5.23 -3.18 -20.82
CA VAL A 707 -5.02 -3.06 -19.35
C VAL A 707 -5.52 -1.71 -18.83
N ASP A 708 -5.50 -0.66 -19.67
CA ASP A 708 -6.00 0.67 -19.31
C ASP A 708 -7.53 0.72 -19.16
N THR A 709 -8.25 -0.13 -19.89
CA THR A 709 -9.72 -0.20 -19.86
C THR A 709 -10.27 -0.93 -18.62
N GLU A 710 -9.51 -1.81 -17.98
CA GLU A 710 -9.92 -2.45 -16.71
C GLU A 710 -9.90 -1.43 -15.55
N VAL A 711 -8.97 -0.48 -15.57
CA VAL A 711 -8.85 0.57 -14.55
C VAL A 711 -9.96 1.62 -14.71
N GLU A 712 -10.22 2.08 -15.95
CA GLU A 712 -11.31 3.01 -16.25
C GLU A 712 -12.69 2.45 -15.93
N GLY A 713 -12.87 1.16 -16.09
CA GLY A 713 -14.14 0.50 -15.82
C GLY A 713 -14.41 0.26 -14.33
N MET A 714 -13.40 0.00 -13.52
CA MET A 714 -13.54 -0.02 -12.05
C MET A 714 -13.88 1.38 -11.51
N GLU A 715 -13.29 2.43 -12.08
CA GLU A 715 -13.65 3.81 -11.76
C GLU A 715 -15.09 4.17 -12.17
N ALA A 716 -15.62 3.52 -13.23
CA ALA A 716 -17.01 3.68 -13.66
C ALA A 716 -18.03 2.91 -12.79
N GLY A 717 -17.57 2.02 -11.90
CA GLY A 717 -18.41 1.30 -10.93
C GLY A 717 -18.80 -0.12 -11.31
N ALA A 718 -18.11 -0.79 -12.25
CA ALA A 718 -18.30 -2.23 -12.51
C ALA A 718 -17.79 -3.06 -11.32
N ASP A 719 -18.47 -4.18 -11.03
CA ASP A 719 -18.18 -5.00 -9.85
C ASP A 719 -17.18 -6.13 -10.15
N ASP A 720 -17.00 -6.52 -11.42
CA ASP A 720 -16.02 -7.53 -11.86
C ASP A 720 -15.79 -7.54 -13.39
N TYR A 721 -14.70 -8.23 -13.85
CA TYR A 721 -14.30 -8.35 -15.25
C TYR A 721 -14.03 -9.81 -15.66
N LEU A 722 -14.36 -10.16 -16.90
CA LEU A 722 -14.00 -11.42 -17.52
C LEU A 722 -13.43 -11.18 -18.92
N THR A 723 -12.32 -11.85 -19.23
CA THR A 723 -11.69 -11.75 -20.57
C THR A 723 -12.36 -12.68 -21.58
N LYS A 724 -12.64 -12.18 -22.79
CA LYS A 724 -13.01 -13.00 -23.95
C LYS A 724 -11.76 -13.73 -24.51
N PRO A 725 -11.87 -15.04 -24.89
CA PRO A 725 -13.05 -15.89 -24.86
C PRO A 725 -13.41 -16.33 -23.43
N VAL A 726 -14.71 -16.29 -23.13
CA VAL A 726 -15.23 -16.56 -21.80
C VAL A 726 -15.10 -18.05 -21.44
N ASN A 727 -14.38 -18.36 -20.40
CA ASN A 727 -14.27 -19.73 -19.86
C ASN A 727 -15.53 -20.06 -19.02
N PRO A 728 -16.32 -21.12 -19.34
CA PRO A 728 -17.55 -21.44 -18.64
C PRO A 728 -17.39 -21.61 -17.12
N LYS A 729 -16.34 -22.30 -16.67
CA LYS A 729 -16.07 -22.52 -15.23
C LYS A 729 -15.79 -21.20 -14.48
N ARG A 730 -15.05 -20.29 -15.12
CA ARG A 730 -14.76 -18.98 -14.54
C ARG A 730 -16.00 -18.09 -14.51
N LEU A 731 -16.82 -18.11 -15.54
CA LEU A 731 -18.09 -17.38 -15.58
C LEU A 731 -19.01 -17.83 -14.45
N LEU A 732 -19.27 -19.13 -14.35
CA LEU A 732 -20.17 -19.70 -13.33
C LEU A 732 -19.68 -19.43 -11.91
N ALA A 733 -18.36 -19.51 -11.66
CA ALA A 733 -17.79 -19.18 -10.36
C ALA A 733 -18.03 -17.71 -9.98
N ARG A 734 -17.88 -16.77 -10.94
CA ARG A 734 -18.14 -15.35 -10.73
C ARG A 734 -19.63 -15.05 -10.52
N VAL A 735 -20.49 -15.61 -11.35
CA VAL A 735 -21.95 -15.50 -11.22
C VAL A 735 -22.41 -16.00 -9.85
N ALA A 736 -21.95 -17.19 -9.45
CA ALA A 736 -22.28 -17.75 -8.14
C ALA A 736 -21.80 -16.87 -6.97
N ARG A 737 -20.64 -16.21 -7.11
CA ARG A 737 -20.10 -15.28 -6.10
C ARG A 737 -21.03 -14.10 -5.85
N PHE A 738 -21.62 -13.53 -6.89
CA PHE A 738 -22.51 -12.38 -6.77
C PHE A 738 -23.94 -12.77 -6.37
N LEU A 739 -24.47 -13.88 -6.91
CA LEU A 739 -25.84 -14.32 -6.65
C LEU A 739 -25.98 -15.07 -5.30
N LYS A 740 -24.91 -15.60 -4.71
CA LYS A 740 -24.90 -16.10 -3.33
C LYS A 740 -24.77 -14.98 -2.28
N ARG A 741 -24.43 -13.75 -2.70
CA ARG A 741 -24.34 -12.58 -1.82
C ARG A 741 -25.59 -11.74 -1.71
N SER A 742 -26.64 -12.02 -2.51
CA SER A 742 -27.90 -11.28 -2.51
C SER A 742 -29.01 -11.96 -1.70
#